data_c151d699bd6a2a7d36508c99b6a0668c
#
_entry.id   c151d699bd6a2a7d36508c99b6a0668c
#
_cell.length_a   1.000
_cell.length_b   1.000
_cell.length_c   1.000
_cell.angle_alpha   90.00
_cell.angle_beta   90.00
_cell.angle_gamma   90.00
#
_symmetry.space_group_name_H-M   'P 1'
#
loop_
_entity.id
_entity.type
_entity.pdbx_description
1 polymer ?
#
loop_
_entity_poly.entity_id
_entity_poly.type
_entity_poly.pdbx_seq_one_letter_code
_entity_poly.pdbx_strand_id
1 'polypeptide(L)'
;MEPEKIQTSLPENAYRELKPGEEYTPVMPASSNPKEVTPYSVTMGVVMAVVFSAAAAFLGLKVGQVFEAAIPIAIIAVGMGSVLGKKNMLGQNVIIQSIGASSGVIVAGAIFTLPALYILGLDAAFWQVFLSSLFGGLLGIVLLIPFRKYFVKEMHGKYPFPEATATTEVLVSGEKGGSQAKLLAVAGLVGGLYDFVVGTFGLWTESVSTRICEWGAVAADKFKVVFGLNTSAAVLGLGYIIGLKYAMIITAGSCLVWFVIVPVVGSLTEAVDPAAMLSLLGVTRADIVADPQSIFTAENLFAFIGKPIGIGGIAMAGIIGIIRQSKIIRQAVGLAVSEFGGGKSAAAAPERTQRDISMKRILTILIATLISVFVFFHFGLLDGWVQSVTAILIVFIIAFLFTTVAANAIAIVGTNPVSGMTLMTLILSSLVLVSVGLSGTTGMTAALVIGGVVCTALSMAGGFITDLKIGYWLGTTPRKQEAWKFLGTFVAAATVAGVMIILNKSYGFVGEGALVAPQANAMAAVIQPLMTGGQTPWMLYFCGAALALVLTSIGVPALAFALGMFIPMELNAPLVVGGLVAWFVSGRSKDEGLNKARFDRGTLIASGFIAGGALMGVVSAVLKFVGVDWFLSGWASSNAAEWTGLAMYLVLIGYFAWHTLRAKKEE
;
A
#
# COMPACT_ATOMS: atom_id res chain seq x y z
N MET A 1 7.11 -33.51 34.59
CA MET A 1 6.88 -32.60 33.47
C MET A 1 7.82 -31.43 33.69
N GLU A 2 8.90 -31.39 32.93
CA GLU A 2 9.75 -30.17 32.90
C GLU A 2 8.88 -29.01 32.38
N PRO A 3 9.03 -27.81 32.95
CA PRO A 3 8.33 -26.66 32.44
C PRO A 3 8.79 -26.46 30.97
N GLU A 4 7.86 -26.50 30.02
CA GLU A 4 8.11 -26.17 28.61
C GLU A 4 8.90 -24.85 28.57
N LYS A 5 10.14 -24.90 28.10
CA LYS A 5 10.94 -23.71 27.86
C LYS A 5 10.20 -22.84 26.84
N ILE A 6 9.68 -21.73 27.30
CA ILE A 6 9.04 -20.73 26.45
C ILE A 6 10.09 -20.27 25.45
N GLN A 7 9.90 -20.64 24.17
CA GLN A 7 10.77 -20.17 23.11
C GLN A 7 10.51 -18.67 22.91
N THR A 8 11.55 -17.85 23.06
CA THR A 8 11.51 -16.39 22.90
C THR A 8 12.01 -15.93 21.53
N SER A 9 12.39 -16.87 20.67
CA SER A 9 12.85 -16.64 19.30
C SER A 9 12.48 -17.83 18.43
N LEU A 10 12.42 -17.61 17.12
CA LEU A 10 12.25 -18.70 16.17
C LEU A 10 13.47 -19.62 16.17
N PRO A 11 13.28 -20.94 15.94
CA PRO A 11 14.39 -21.86 15.78
C PRO A 11 15.25 -21.47 14.57
N GLU A 12 16.56 -21.73 14.65
CA GLU A 12 17.54 -21.32 13.63
C GLU A 12 17.20 -21.83 12.22
N ASN A 13 16.58 -23.02 12.13
CA ASN A 13 16.16 -23.59 10.85
C ASN A 13 14.90 -22.94 10.25
N ALA A 14 14.27 -21.96 10.91
CA ALA A 14 13.15 -21.21 10.34
C ALA A 14 13.56 -20.37 9.11
N TYR A 15 14.82 -19.91 9.05
CA TYR A 15 15.30 -18.95 8.07
C TYR A 15 16.17 -19.55 6.96
N ARG A 16 16.49 -20.84 7.02
CA ARG A 16 17.32 -21.53 6.03
C ARG A 16 16.58 -22.71 5.39
N GLU A 17 17.09 -23.15 4.25
CA GLU A 17 16.61 -24.37 3.63
C GLU A 17 16.84 -25.57 4.57
N LEU A 18 15.84 -26.44 4.64
CA LEU A 18 15.91 -27.66 5.43
C LEU A 18 16.86 -28.66 4.76
N LYS A 19 17.68 -29.35 5.56
CA LYS A 19 18.53 -30.44 5.08
C LYS A 19 17.67 -31.65 4.71
N PRO A 20 18.14 -32.55 3.83
CA PRO A 20 17.43 -33.78 3.53
C PRO A 20 17.10 -34.57 4.81
N GLY A 21 15.82 -34.85 5.05
CA GLY A 21 15.33 -35.54 6.25
C GLY A 21 15.09 -34.64 7.48
N GLU A 22 15.37 -33.33 7.39
CA GLU A 22 15.07 -32.37 8.44
C GLU A 22 13.65 -31.86 8.29
N GLU A 23 12.89 -31.81 9.38
CA GLU A 23 11.55 -31.20 9.43
C GLU A 23 11.56 -29.94 10.28
N TYR A 24 10.78 -28.95 9.85
CA TYR A 24 10.57 -27.73 10.62
C TYR A 24 9.54 -27.97 11.73
N THR A 25 9.93 -27.75 12.97
CA THR A 25 9.03 -27.81 14.13
C THR A 25 8.63 -26.39 14.53
N PRO A 26 7.34 -26.04 14.41
CA PRO A 26 6.86 -24.71 14.76
C PRO A 26 6.86 -24.48 16.28
N VAL A 27 6.81 -23.20 16.70
CA VAL A 27 6.80 -22.77 18.11
C VAL A 27 5.67 -23.43 18.90
N MET A 28 4.48 -23.56 18.29
CA MET A 28 3.35 -24.37 18.82
C MET A 28 3.28 -25.70 18.06
N PRO A 29 3.81 -26.81 18.59
CA PRO A 29 3.87 -28.09 17.88
C PRO A 29 2.50 -28.56 17.39
N ALA A 30 2.49 -29.41 16.36
CA ALA A 30 1.25 -29.97 15.80
C ALA A 30 0.43 -30.76 16.84
N SER A 31 1.10 -31.38 17.82
CA SER A 31 0.48 -32.12 18.93
C SER A 31 -0.19 -31.22 19.97
N SER A 32 0.17 -29.92 20.02
CA SER A 32 -0.46 -28.98 20.97
C SER A 32 -1.84 -28.54 20.49
N ASN A 33 -2.70 -28.13 21.43
CA ASN A 33 -4.03 -27.59 21.11
C ASN A 33 -4.19 -26.15 21.68
N PRO A 34 -3.49 -25.16 21.10
CA PRO A 34 -3.54 -23.78 21.57
C PRO A 34 -4.93 -23.19 21.38
N LYS A 35 -5.32 -22.29 22.30
CA LYS A 35 -6.49 -21.42 22.10
C LYS A 35 -6.15 -20.36 21.05
N GLU A 36 -6.68 -20.46 19.85
CA GLU A 36 -6.42 -19.53 18.76
C GLU A 36 -7.59 -18.57 18.56
N VAL A 37 -8.79 -19.12 18.32
CA VAL A 37 -10.02 -18.37 18.10
C VAL A 37 -10.81 -18.27 19.40
N THR A 38 -11.00 -17.06 19.89
CA THR A 38 -11.79 -16.73 21.08
C THR A 38 -12.59 -15.46 20.81
N PRO A 39 -13.66 -15.16 21.57
CA PRO A 39 -14.36 -13.88 21.42
C PRO A 39 -13.41 -12.68 21.52
N TYR A 40 -12.41 -12.76 22.41
CA TYR A 40 -11.40 -11.70 22.54
C TYR A 40 -10.56 -11.54 21.28
N SER A 41 -9.99 -12.64 20.74
CA SER A 41 -9.13 -12.54 19.56
C SER A 41 -9.91 -12.03 18.32
N VAL A 42 -11.14 -12.45 18.15
CA VAL A 42 -12.00 -12.00 17.05
C VAL A 42 -12.38 -10.52 17.21
N THR A 43 -12.90 -10.12 18.37
CA THR A 43 -13.28 -8.71 18.62
C THR A 43 -12.09 -7.79 18.49
N MET A 44 -10.94 -8.14 19.07
CA MET A 44 -9.72 -7.33 18.97
C MET A 44 -9.22 -7.26 17.53
N GLY A 45 -9.25 -8.36 16.78
CA GLY A 45 -8.90 -8.39 15.36
C GLY A 45 -9.82 -7.49 14.52
N VAL A 46 -11.13 -7.50 14.79
CA VAL A 46 -12.10 -6.61 14.12
C VAL A 46 -11.83 -5.14 14.45
N VAL A 47 -11.58 -4.81 15.72
CA VAL A 47 -11.23 -3.42 16.11
C VAL A 47 -9.96 -2.98 15.40
N MET A 48 -8.92 -3.82 15.34
CA MET A 48 -7.70 -3.51 14.59
C MET A 48 -7.97 -3.34 13.10
N ALA A 49 -8.82 -4.19 12.49
CA ALA A 49 -9.19 -4.05 11.09
C ALA A 49 -9.85 -2.70 10.80
N VAL A 50 -10.78 -2.23 11.65
CA VAL A 50 -11.42 -0.91 11.50
C VAL A 50 -10.42 0.23 11.64
N VAL A 51 -9.67 0.23 12.74
CA VAL A 51 -8.74 1.32 13.08
C VAL A 51 -7.67 1.47 12.00
N PHE A 52 -7.02 0.37 11.63
CA PHE A 52 -5.94 0.41 10.64
C PHE A 52 -6.44 0.54 9.20
N SER A 53 -7.68 0.12 8.86
CA SER A 53 -8.27 0.45 7.55
C SER A 53 -8.48 1.96 7.39
N ALA A 54 -9.00 2.62 8.42
CA ALA A 54 -9.19 4.07 8.38
C ALA A 54 -7.85 4.80 8.24
N ALA A 55 -6.86 4.45 9.07
CA ALA A 55 -5.53 5.04 9.04
C ALA A 55 -4.82 4.81 7.69
N ALA A 56 -4.82 3.58 7.18
CA ALA A 56 -4.19 3.23 5.91
C ALA A 56 -4.86 3.94 4.73
N ALA A 57 -6.20 4.08 4.73
CA ALA A 57 -6.93 4.80 3.69
C ALA A 57 -6.54 6.28 3.64
N PHE A 58 -6.48 6.96 4.78
CA PHE A 58 -6.07 8.37 4.84
C PHE A 58 -4.64 8.55 4.34
N LEU A 59 -3.68 7.82 4.89
CA LEU A 59 -2.28 7.95 4.53
C LEU A 59 -2.03 7.56 3.07
N GLY A 60 -2.64 6.48 2.61
CA GLY A 60 -2.48 6.01 1.24
C GLY A 60 -3.05 6.99 0.20
N LEU A 61 -4.16 7.65 0.50
CA LEU A 61 -4.72 8.71 -0.34
C LEU A 61 -3.89 9.99 -0.31
N LYS A 62 -3.22 10.25 0.81
CA LYS A 62 -2.34 11.42 0.95
C LYS A 62 -1.01 11.24 0.23
N VAL A 63 -0.34 10.09 0.43
CA VAL A 63 1.06 9.85 0.01
C VAL A 63 1.17 8.91 -1.20
N GLY A 64 0.12 8.16 -1.52
CA GLY A 64 0.16 7.14 -2.58
C GLY A 64 0.87 5.86 -2.20
N GLN A 65 1.17 5.67 -0.91
CA GLN A 65 1.78 4.47 -0.36
C GLN A 65 0.91 3.93 0.77
N VAL A 66 0.64 2.64 0.75
CA VAL A 66 -0.05 1.97 1.85
C VAL A 66 0.98 1.22 2.68
N PHE A 67 0.98 1.48 3.97
CA PHE A 67 1.81 0.72 4.90
C PHE A 67 1.09 -0.56 5.33
N GLU A 68 1.84 -1.62 5.48
CA GLU A 68 1.31 -2.86 6.00
C GLU A 68 1.25 -2.79 7.54
N ALA A 69 0.05 -3.02 8.08
CA ALA A 69 -0.22 -2.84 9.50
C ALA A 69 0.12 -4.09 10.35
N ALA A 70 0.69 -5.14 9.75
CA ALA A 70 0.93 -6.42 10.43
C ALA A 70 1.78 -6.28 11.69
N ILE A 71 2.89 -5.55 11.60
CA ILE A 71 3.81 -5.33 12.74
C ILE A 71 3.15 -4.49 13.85
N PRO A 72 2.58 -3.30 13.60
CA PRO A 72 1.88 -2.53 14.63
C PRO A 72 0.75 -3.31 15.31
N ILE A 73 -0.04 -4.06 14.53
CA ILE A 73 -1.13 -4.87 15.07
C ILE A 73 -0.59 -5.98 15.96
N ALA A 74 0.49 -6.67 15.56
CA ALA A 74 1.15 -7.68 16.37
C ALA A 74 1.64 -7.11 17.72
N ILE A 75 2.26 -5.94 17.69
CA ILE A 75 2.74 -5.25 18.91
C ILE A 75 1.59 -4.89 19.84
N ILE A 76 0.48 -4.36 19.29
CA ILE A 76 -0.71 -4.01 20.07
C ILE A 76 -1.35 -5.29 20.64
N ALA A 77 -1.48 -6.37 19.86
CA ALA A 77 -2.05 -7.63 20.32
C ALA A 77 -1.27 -8.20 21.51
N VAL A 78 0.05 -8.20 21.41
CA VAL A 78 0.96 -8.64 22.48
C VAL A 78 0.87 -7.71 23.70
N GLY A 79 0.93 -6.39 23.48
CA GLY A 79 0.86 -5.40 24.55
C GLY A 79 -0.44 -5.47 25.34
N MET A 80 -1.58 -5.61 24.65
CA MET A 80 -2.89 -5.76 25.28
C MET A 80 -3.00 -7.07 26.06
N GLY A 81 -2.44 -8.17 25.53
CA GLY A 81 -2.35 -9.44 26.25
C GLY A 81 -1.59 -9.29 27.58
N SER A 82 -0.47 -8.59 27.55
CA SER A 82 0.36 -8.28 28.73
C SER A 82 -0.38 -7.42 29.75
N VAL A 83 -1.02 -6.33 29.30
CA VAL A 83 -1.81 -5.43 30.16
C VAL A 83 -2.97 -6.16 30.84
N LEU A 84 -3.62 -7.09 30.13
CA LEU A 84 -4.72 -7.89 30.66
C LEU A 84 -4.24 -9.09 31.52
N GLY A 85 -2.93 -9.26 31.73
CA GLY A 85 -2.34 -10.35 32.51
C GLY A 85 -2.64 -11.75 31.96
N LYS A 86 -2.95 -11.86 30.67
CA LYS A 86 -3.27 -13.13 30.02
C LYS A 86 -1.99 -13.86 29.61
N LYS A 87 -1.91 -15.16 29.90
CA LYS A 87 -0.79 -16.03 29.50
C LYS A 87 -1.16 -16.90 28.31
N ASN A 88 -0.15 -17.40 27.59
CA ASN A 88 -0.31 -18.29 26.44
C ASN A 88 -1.19 -17.69 25.32
N MET A 89 -0.95 -16.44 24.98
CA MET A 89 -1.75 -15.68 24.01
C MET A 89 -1.27 -15.83 22.56
N LEU A 90 -0.14 -16.51 22.30
CA LEU A 90 0.50 -16.55 20.99
C LEU A 90 -0.48 -16.93 19.86
N GLY A 91 -1.25 -18.01 20.03
CA GLY A 91 -2.23 -18.42 19.02
C GLY A 91 -3.35 -17.38 18.80
N GLN A 92 -3.80 -16.71 19.87
CA GLN A 92 -4.80 -15.66 19.79
C GLN A 92 -4.23 -14.38 19.12
N ASN A 93 -2.98 -14.03 19.44
CA ASN A 93 -2.31 -12.87 18.86
C ASN A 93 -2.10 -13.04 17.34
N VAL A 94 -1.83 -14.25 16.85
CA VAL A 94 -1.76 -14.53 15.40
C VAL A 94 -3.12 -14.33 14.74
N ILE A 95 -4.23 -14.75 15.38
CA ILE A 95 -5.57 -14.51 14.82
C ILE A 95 -5.92 -13.02 14.83
N ILE A 96 -5.60 -12.29 15.91
CA ILE A 96 -5.78 -10.82 15.96
C ILE A 96 -5.01 -10.15 14.81
N GLN A 97 -3.73 -10.53 14.64
CA GLN A 97 -2.88 -9.99 13.59
C GLN A 97 -3.45 -10.33 12.21
N SER A 98 -3.84 -11.57 11.93
CA SER A 98 -4.33 -11.99 10.63
C SER A 98 -5.67 -11.34 10.25
N ILE A 99 -6.61 -11.19 11.19
CA ILE A 99 -7.87 -10.46 10.95
C ILE A 99 -7.56 -8.98 10.72
N GLY A 100 -6.75 -8.37 11.60
CA GLY A 100 -6.40 -6.96 11.54
C GLY A 100 -5.61 -6.57 10.30
N ALA A 101 -4.67 -7.41 9.85
CA ALA A 101 -3.88 -7.19 8.65
C ALA A 101 -4.70 -7.18 7.34
N SER A 102 -5.98 -7.58 7.38
CA SER A 102 -6.90 -7.35 6.26
C SER A 102 -7.05 -5.86 5.94
N SER A 103 -6.80 -4.97 6.90
CA SER A 103 -6.89 -3.52 6.75
C SER A 103 -5.98 -3.00 5.62
N GLY A 104 -4.67 -3.18 5.73
CA GLY A 104 -3.71 -2.66 4.74
C GLY A 104 -3.96 -3.20 3.34
N VAL A 105 -4.21 -4.50 3.22
CA VAL A 105 -4.37 -5.16 1.92
C VAL A 105 -5.67 -4.79 1.20
N ILE A 106 -6.80 -4.68 1.91
CA ILE A 106 -8.07 -4.25 1.31
C ILE A 106 -7.99 -2.77 0.92
N VAL A 107 -7.42 -1.95 1.81
CA VAL A 107 -7.25 -0.53 1.55
C VAL A 107 -6.35 -0.30 0.33
N ALA A 108 -5.21 -0.97 0.21
CA ALA A 108 -4.33 -0.83 -0.95
C ALA A 108 -5.05 -1.15 -2.26
N GLY A 109 -5.86 -2.20 -2.28
CA GLY A 109 -6.68 -2.52 -3.44
C GLY A 109 -7.71 -1.44 -3.79
N ALA A 110 -8.43 -0.94 -2.79
CA ALA A 110 -9.52 0.01 -2.99
C ALA A 110 -9.02 1.41 -3.38
N ILE A 111 -8.07 1.98 -2.63
CA ILE A 111 -7.68 3.39 -2.79
C ILE A 111 -6.81 3.67 -4.02
N PHE A 112 -6.25 2.65 -4.64
CA PHE A 112 -5.45 2.84 -5.85
C PHE A 112 -6.31 3.03 -7.10
N THR A 113 -7.56 2.58 -7.08
CA THR A 113 -8.45 2.62 -8.24
C THR A 113 -9.73 3.42 -8.00
N LEU A 114 -10.45 3.13 -6.93
CA LEU A 114 -11.82 3.60 -6.74
C LEU A 114 -11.96 5.13 -6.53
N PRO A 115 -11.00 5.85 -5.92
CA PRO A 115 -11.07 7.32 -5.88
C PRO A 115 -11.03 7.97 -7.27
N ALA A 116 -10.55 7.28 -8.29
CA ALA A 116 -10.60 7.75 -9.67
C ALA A 116 -12.05 8.00 -10.16
N LEU A 117 -13.04 7.29 -9.59
CA LEU A 117 -14.46 7.57 -9.84
C LEU A 117 -14.81 9.03 -9.46
N TYR A 118 -14.40 9.45 -8.27
CA TYR A 118 -14.63 10.83 -7.81
C TYR A 118 -13.80 11.86 -8.61
N ILE A 119 -12.55 11.53 -8.96
CA ILE A 119 -11.65 12.39 -9.76
C ILE A 119 -12.25 12.65 -11.14
N LEU A 120 -12.91 11.65 -11.74
CA LEU A 120 -13.55 11.74 -13.05
C LEU A 120 -14.99 12.30 -12.98
N GLY A 121 -15.45 12.73 -11.81
CA GLY A 121 -16.82 13.23 -11.62
C GLY A 121 -17.90 12.16 -11.79
N LEU A 122 -17.54 10.89 -11.64
CA LEU A 122 -18.47 9.76 -11.65
C LEU A 122 -18.95 9.54 -10.21
N ASP A 123 -20.27 9.60 -9.99
CA ASP A 123 -20.85 9.40 -8.67
C ASP A 123 -20.64 7.96 -8.20
N ALA A 124 -19.69 7.77 -7.29
CA ALA A 124 -19.42 6.47 -6.69
C ALA A 124 -20.29 6.24 -5.47
N ALA A 125 -21.23 5.31 -5.57
CA ALA A 125 -22.05 4.89 -4.44
C ALA A 125 -21.22 4.03 -3.44
N PHE A 126 -21.58 4.10 -2.15
CA PHE A 126 -20.97 3.26 -1.10
C PHE A 126 -20.88 1.78 -1.51
N TRP A 127 -21.96 1.26 -2.10
CA TRP A 127 -22.05 -0.15 -2.48
C TRP A 127 -21.07 -0.54 -3.59
N GLN A 128 -20.75 0.37 -4.51
CA GLN A 128 -19.78 0.10 -5.57
C GLN A 128 -18.38 -0.07 -5.00
N VAL A 129 -17.99 0.81 -4.07
CA VAL A 129 -16.69 0.73 -3.38
C VAL A 129 -16.63 -0.49 -2.47
N PHE A 130 -17.66 -0.71 -1.66
CA PHE A 130 -17.75 -1.81 -0.72
C PHE A 130 -17.72 -3.18 -1.43
N LEU A 131 -18.60 -3.40 -2.41
CA LEU A 131 -18.71 -4.69 -3.10
C LEU A 131 -17.49 -4.98 -3.97
N SER A 132 -16.92 -3.95 -4.63
CA SER A 132 -15.66 -4.10 -5.38
C SER A 132 -14.53 -4.59 -4.48
N SER A 133 -14.35 -3.93 -3.32
CA SER A 133 -13.33 -4.29 -2.34
C SER A 133 -13.58 -5.65 -1.70
N LEU A 134 -14.82 -5.94 -1.36
CA LEU A 134 -15.22 -7.22 -0.75
C LEU A 134 -14.98 -8.38 -1.71
N PHE A 135 -15.51 -8.31 -2.92
CA PHE A 135 -15.36 -9.39 -3.90
C PHE A 135 -13.91 -9.60 -4.32
N GLY A 136 -13.14 -8.52 -4.48
CA GLY A 136 -11.70 -8.62 -4.70
C GLY A 136 -11.02 -9.37 -3.56
N GLY A 137 -11.27 -8.97 -2.31
CA GLY A 137 -10.69 -9.63 -1.15
C GLY A 137 -11.08 -11.12 -1.04
N LEU A 138 -12.36 -11.46 -1.30
CA LEU A 138 -12.82 -12.85 -1.33
C LEU A 138 -12.10 -13.66 -2.41
N LEU A 139 -11.99 -13.13 -3.63
CA LEU A 139 -11.26 -13.77 -4.73
C LEU A 139 -9.79 -13.98 -4.37
N GLY A 140 -9.12 -12.97 -3.79
CA GLY A 140 -7.72 -13.06 -3.38
C GLY A 140 -7.48 -14.16 -2.35
N ILE A 141 -8.35 -14.30 -1.34
CA ILE A 141 -8.26 -15.39 -0.36
C ILE A 141 -8.43 -16.75 -1.04
N VAL A 142 -9.50 -16.91 -1.80
CA VAL A 142 -9.89 -18.23 -2.36
C VAL A 142 -8.91 -18.68 -3.44
N LEU A 143 -8.40 -17.77 -4.26
CA LEU A 143 -7.41 -18.09 -5.29
C LEU A 143 -6.02 -18.38 -4.71
N LEU A 144 -5.69 -17.84 -3.52
CA LEU A 144 -4.39 -18.06 -2.89
C LEU A 144 -4.26 -19.39 -2.14
N ILE A 145 -5.32 -19.83 -1.43
CA ILE A 145 -5.27 -21.01 -0.55
C ILE A 145 -4.66 -22.25 -1.24
N PRO A 146 -5.00 -22.59 -2.51
CA PRO A 146 -4.39 -23.73 -3.20
C PRO A 146 -2.85 -23.65 -3.31
N PHE A 147 -2.29 -22.45 -3.33
CA PHE A 147 -0.84 -22.20 -3.46
C PHE A 147 -0.12 -22.07 -2.12
N ARG A 148 -0.86 -22.04 -0.99
CA ARG A 148 -0.27 -21.89 0.35
C ARG A 148 0.86 -22.88 0.61
N LYS A 149 0.59 -24.17 0.39
CA LYS A 149 1.55 -25.25 0.66
C LYS A 149 2.86 -25.03 -0.10
N TYR A 150 2.77 -24.66 -1.36
CA TYR A 150 3.93 -24.36 -2.19
C TYR A 150 4.77 -23.22 -1.61
N PHE A 151 4.16 -22.01 -1.45
CA PHE A 151 4.91 -20.83 -1.00
C PHE A 151 5.41 -20.94 0.44
N VAL A 152 4.62 -21.52 1.33
CA VAL A 152 4.87 -21.49 2.78
C VAL A 152 5.72 -22.66 3.25
N LYS A 153 5.45 -23.88 2.76
CA LYS A 153 6.10 -25.13 3.21
C LYS A 153 7.18 -25.60 2.22
N GLU A 154 6.85 -25.78 0.94
CA GLU A 154 7.77 -26.37 -0.04
C GLU A 154 8.94 -25.43 -0.38
N MET A 155 8.70 -24.10 -0.34
CA MET A 155 9.73 -23.07 -0.50
C MET A 155 10.31 -22.56 0.83
N HIS A 156 10.27 -23.39 1.88
CA HIS A 156 10.84 -23.04 3.18
C HIS A 156 12.34 -22.72 3.04
N GLY A 157 12.74 -21.58 3.61
CA GLY A 157 14.12 -21.07 3.57
C GLY A 157 14.57 -20.49 2.24
N LYS A 158 13.83 -20.70 1.12
CA LYS A 158 14.15 -20.10 -0.19
C LYS A 158 13.65 -18.68 -0.33
N TYR A 159 12.54 -18.34 0.33
CA TYR A 159 11.97 -17.00 0.34
C TYR A 159 12.16 -16.35 1.70
N PRO A 160 12.70 -15.12 1.75
CA PRO A 160 13.01 -14.43 3.00
C PRO A 160 11.79 -13.99 3.79
N PHE A 161 10.65 -13.70 3.15
CA PHE A 161 9.44 -13.18 3.79
C PHE A 161 9.73 -12.07 4.82
N PRO A 162 10.32 -10.94 4.44
CA PRO A 162 10.89 -10.00 5.40
C PRO A 162 9.86 -9.44 6.39
N GLU A 163 8.65 -9.15 5.95
CA GLU A 163 7.58 -8.67 6.82
C GLU A 163 7.05 -9.76 7.76
N ALA A 164 6.85 -10.99 7.25
CA ALA A 164 6.44 -12.10 8.09
C ALA A 164 7.48 -12.41 9.15
N THR A 165 8.78 -12.32 8.80
CA THR A 165 9.89 -12.50 9.73
C THR A 165 9.81 -11.49 10.88
N ALA A 166 9.73 -10.19 10.56
CA ALA A 166 9.65 -9.13 11.56
C ALA A 166 8.40 -9.27 12.46
N THR A 167 7.23 -9.54 11.85
CA THR A 167 5.97 -9.73 12.60
C THR A 167 6.04 -10.95 13.50
N THR A 168 6.62 -12.05 13.02
CA THR A 168 6.75 -13.28 13.80
C THR A 168 7.69 -13.10 14.99
N GLU A 169 8.82 -12.41 14.81
CA GLU A 169 9.74 -12.08 15.91
C GLU A 169 9.04 -11.26 17.00
N VAL A 170 8.23 -10.27 16.63
CA VAL A 170 7.41 -9.51 17.57
C VAL A 170 6.44 -10.42 18.34
N LEU A 171 5.74 -11.32 17.65
CA LEU A 171 4.76 -12.21 18.28
C LEU A 171 5.41 -13.21 19.24
N VAL A 172 6.57 -13.75 18.89
CA VAL A 172 7.31 -14.73 19.74
C VAL A 172 7.95 -14.03 20.94
N SER A 173 8.57 -12.87 20.72
CA SER A 173 9.21 -12.10 21.81
C SER A 173 8.19 -11.48 22.78
N GLY A 174 6.93 -11.57 22.45
CA GLY A 174 5.82 -10.87 23.08
C GLY A 174 5.57 -11.14 24.55
N GLU A 175 6.15 -12.16 25.15
CA GLU A 175 6.13 -12.33 26.60
C GLU A 175 7.00 -11.28 27.35
N LYS A 176 7.92 -10.60 26.62
CA LYS A 176 8.67 -9.42 27.08
C LYS A 176 8.08 -8.08 26.60
N GLY A 177 7.04 -8.10 25.79
CA GLY A 177 6.57 -7.03 24.88
C GLY A 177 5.93 -5.79 25.49
N GLY A 178 5.78 -5.66 26.80
CA GLY A 178 5.16 -4.46 27.41
C GLY A 178 5.90 -3.15 27.13
N SER A 179 7.23 -3.18 27.03
CA SER A 179 8.05 -1.99 26.73
C SER A 179 7.94 -1.52 25.29
N GLN A 180 7.87 -2.43 24.33
CA GLN A 180 7.72 -2.13 22.90
C GLN A 180 6.33 -1.54 22.59
N ALA A 181 5.28 -2.10 23.17
CA ALA A 181 3.93 -1.56 23.02
C ALA A 181 3.80 -0.14 23.59
N LYS A 182 4.44 0.13 24.76
CA LYS A 182 4.49 1.46 25.35
C LYS A 182 5.25 2.44 24.44
N LEU A 183 6.38 2.03 23.87
CA LEU A 183 7.17 2.86 22.94
C LEU A 183 6.34 3.21 21.68
N LEU A 184 5.70 2.21 21.07
CA LEU A 184 4.82 2.41 19.92
C LEU A 184 3.68 3.37 20.24
N ALA A 185 3.01 3.19 21.39
CA ALA A 185 1.89 4.05 21.80
C ALA A 185 2.34 5.50 22.04
N VAL A 186 3.48 5.71 22.73
CA VAL A 186 4.04 7.05 22.96
C VAL A 186 4.45 7.71 21.65
N ALA A 187 5.13 6.98 20.76
CA ALA A 187 5.48 7.48 19.44
C ALA A 187 4.24 7.80 18.60
N GLY A 188 3.21 6.95 18.65
CA GLY A 188 1.93 7.19 18.00
C GLY A 188 1.22 8.44 18.52
N LEU A 189 1.27 8.68 19.83
CA LEU A 189 0.73 9.90 20.43
C LEU A 189 1.50 11.14 19.97
N VAL A 190 2.83 11.09 19.98
CA VAL A 190 3.67 12.24 19.57
C VAL A 190 3.46 12.55 18.09
N GLY A 191 3.61 11.57 17.21
CA GLY A 191 3.41 11.76 15.76
C GLY A 191 1.97 12.12 15.42
N GLY A 192 1.00 11.50 16.10
CA GLY A 192 -0.41 11.78 15.90
C GLY A 192 -0.79 13.20 16.33
N LEU A 193 -0.36 13.66 17.51
CA LEU A 193 -0.62 15.03 17.94
C LEU A 193 0.07 16.05 17.03
N TYR A 194 1.28 15.75 16.57
CA TYR A 194 1.99 16.59 15.63
C TYR A 194 1.19 16.79 14.33
N ASP A 195 0.80 15.70 13.67
CA ASP A 195 0.02 15.76 12.41
C ASP A 195 -1.41 16.29 12.64
N PHE A 196 -2.00 16.05 13.82
CA PHE A 196 -3.32 16.60 14.18
C PHE A 196 -3.33 18.11 14.29
N VAL A 197 -2.29 18.66 14.92
CA VAL A 197 -2.13 20.12 15.09
C VAL A 197 -1.98 20.78 13.73
N VAL A 198 -1.22 20.21 12.83
CA VAL A 198 -1.07 20.71 11.46
C VAL A 198 -2.39 20.61 10.69
N GLY A 199 -2.98 19.42 10.64
CA GLY A 199 -4.15 19.14 9.79
C GLY A 199 -5.45 19.77 10.29
N THR A 200 -5.60 19.98 11.60
CA THR A 200 -6.84 20.50 12.21
C THR A 200 -6.78 21.98 12.48
N PHE A 201 -5.67 22.48 12.98
CA PHE A 201 -5.56 23.89 13.37
C PHE A 201 -4.75 24.73 12.37
N GLY A 202 -3.84 24.12 11.58
CA GLY A 202 -2.97 24.85 10.67
C GLY A 202 -2.00 25.77 11.40
N LEU A 203 -1.52 25.40 12.62
CA LEU A 203 -0.58 26.24 13.39
C LEU A 203 0.77 26.38 12.69
N TRP A 204 1.12 25.45 11.81
CA TRP A 204 2.19 25.55 10.82
C TRP A 204 1.78 24.79 9.57
N THR A 205 2.48 25.03 8.45
CA THR A 205 2.15 24.39 7.19
C THR A 205 2.69 22.97 7.12
N GLU A 206 1.95 22.13 6.45
CA GLU A 206 2.36 20.75 6.18
C GLU A 206 3.40 20.66 5.04
N SER A 207 3.39 21.62 4.11
CA SER A 207 4.28 21.68 2.97
C SER A 207 5.11 22.97 3.02
N VAL A 208 6.42 22.82 2.88
CA VAL A 208 7.38 23.92 2.82
C VAL A 208 7.99 23.93 1.41
N SER A 209 8.03 25.08 0.77
CA SER A 209 8.55 25.25 -0.57
C SER A 209 9.73 26.21 -0.61
N THR A 210 10.64 26.05 -1.57
CA THR A 210 11.71 27.03 -1.79
C THR A 210 11.20 28.43 -2.15
N ARG A 211 9.94 28.56 -2.52
CA ARG A 211 9.29 29.85 -2.82
C ARG A 211 9.20 30.80 -1.61
N ILE A 212 9.38 30.31 -0.40
CA ILE A 212 9.45 31.17 0.80
C ILE A 212 10.65 32.12 0.82
N CYS A 213 11.69 31.79 0.04
CA CYS A 213 12.87 32.63 -0.12
C CYS A 213 12.82 33.37 -1.46
N GLU A 214 13.25 34.63 -1.50
CA GLU A 214 13.25 35.44 -2.74
C GLU A 214 13.99 34.77 -3.90
N TRP A 215 15.17 34.18 -3.63
CA TRP A 215 15.92 33.45 -4.66
C TRP A 215 15.18 32.22 -5.18
N GLY A 216 14.44 31.53 -4.31
CA GLY A 216 13.64 30.36 -4.68
C GLY A 216 12.39 30.71 -5.49
N ALA A 217 11.74 31.85 -5.18
CA ALA A 217 10.65 32.39 -5.98
C ALA A 217 11.14 32.74 -7.40
N VAL A 218 12.29 33.42 -7.50
CA VAL A 218 12.93 33.73 -8.80
C VAL A 218 13.32 32.46 -9.56
N ALA A 219 13.82 31.44 -8.88
CA ALA A 219 14.13 30.14 -9.50
C ALA A 219 12.88 29.44 -10.03
N ALA A 220 11.78 29.47 -9.29
CA ALA A 220 10.50 28.90 -9.71
C ALA A 220 9.92 29.64 -10.94
N ASP A 221 9.97 30.96 -10.95
CA ASP A 221 9.37 31.78 -12.03
C ASP A 221 10.20 31.75 -13.30
N LYS A 222 11.52 31.94 -13.19
CA LYS A 222 12.42 32.04 -14.37
C LYS A 222 12.87 30.65 -14.87
N PHE A 223 13.28 29.76 -13.96
CA PHE A 223 13.87 28.48 -14.32
C PHE A 223 12.93 27.30 -14.12
N LYS A 224 11.73 27.54 -13.61
CA LYS A 224 10.73 26.49 -13.31
C LYS A 224 11.25 25.44 -12.30
N VAL A 225 12.24 25.79 -11.49
CA VAL A 225 12.84 24.90 -10.47
C VAL A 225 12.15 25.15 -9.15
N VAL A 226 11.47 24.13 -8.63
CA VAL A 226 10.79 24.17 -7.32
C VAL A 226 11.20 22.94 -6.52
N PHE A 227 11.60 23.17 -5.26
CA PHE A 227 11.77 22.10 -4.28
C PHE A 227 10.69 22.24 -3.21
N GLY A 228 9.99 21.13 -2.91
CA GLY A 228 8.99 21.04 -1.86
C GLY A 228 9.33 19.94 -0.86
N LEU A 229 8.97 20.16 0.40
CA LEU A 229 9.18 19.24 1.51
C LEU A 229 7.91 19.17 2.36
N ASN A 230 7.30 18.00 2.47
CA ASN A 230 6.21 17.74 3.42
C ASN A 230 6.77 17.48 4.81
N THR A 231 6.19 18.09 5.83
CA THR A 231 6.67 18.06 7.22
C THR A 231 5.93 17.05 8.10
N SER A 232 5.10 16.16 7.53
CA SER A 232 4.31 15.16 8.27
C SER A 232 5.18 14.13 8.99
N ALA A 233 4.82 13.84 10.24
CA ALA A 233 5.46 12.79 11.04
C ALA A 233 5.26 11.41 10.40
N ALA A 234 4.09 11.15 9.83
CA ALA A 234 3.79 9.88 9.17
C ALA A 234 4.70 9.64 7.96
N VAL A 235 4.97 10.66 7.14
CA VAL A 235 5.83 10.54 5.95
C VAL A 235 7.31 10.39 6.35
N LEU A 236 7.75 11.08 7.39
CA LEU A 236 9.09 10.90 7.98
C LEU A 236 9.29 9.45 8.44
N GLY A 237 8.31 8.90 9.17
CA GLY A 237 8.32 7.50 9.63
C GLY A 237 8.37 6.51 8.46
N LEU A 238 7.59 6.77 7.41
CA LEU A 238 7.59 5.95 6.20
C LEU A 238 8.97 5.92 5.54
N GLY A 239 9.65 7.06 5.44
CA GLY A 239 11.02 7.16 4.92
C GLY A 239 12.03 6.34 5.73
N TYR A 240 11.89 6.31 7.05
CA TYR A 240 12.72 5.48 7.93
C TYR A 240 12.57 3.99 7.61
N ILE A 241 11.33 3.51 7.46
CA ILE A 241 11.02 2.08 7.19
C ILE A 241 11.47 1.68 5.79
N ILE A 242 11.21 2.51 4.77
CA ILE A 242 11.61 2.26 3.38
C ILE A 242 13.14 2.17 3.24
N GLY A 243 13.85 2.94 4.06
CA GLY A 243 15.31 2.99 4.08
C GLY A 243 15.91 3.87 2.99
N LEU A 244 17.15 4.32 3.25
CA LEU A 244 17.81 5.34 2.43
C LEU A 244 17.95 4.94 0.95
N LYS A 245 18.31 3.70 0.65
CA LYS A 245 18.54 3.27 -0.73
C LYS A 245 17.29 3.43 -1.62
N TYR A 246 16.14 2.94 -1.16
CA TYR A 246 14.89 3.05 -1.92
C TYR A 246 14.35 4.49 -1.94
N ALA A 247 14.44 5.20 -0.82
CA ALA A 247 14.09 6.62 -0.75
C ALA A 247 14.88 7.47 -1.76
N MET A 248 16.19 7.22 -1.89
CA MET A 248 17.05 7.88 -2.88
C MET A 248 16.63 7.55 -4.32
N ILE A 249 16.24 6.31 -4.63
CA ILE A 249 15.79 5.93 -5.97
C ILE A 249 14.48 6.64 -6.33
N ILE A 250 13.52 6.67 -5.40
CA ILE A 250 12.24 7.38 -5.59
C ILE A 250 12.52 8.87 -5.81
N THR A 251 13.31 9.48 -4.95
CA THR A 251 13.62 10.91 -5.04
C THR A 251 14.45 11.25 -6.28
N ALA A 252 15.31 10.35 -6.76
CA ALA A 252 16.02 10.54 -8.04
C ALA A 252 15.04 10.66 -9.22
N GLY A 253 13.94 9.89 -9.23
CA GLY A 253 12.85 10.06 -10.20
C GLY A 253 12.21 11.46 -10.11
N SER A 254 11.94 11.96 -8.90
CA SER A 254 11.44 13.32 -8.69
C SER A 254 12.43 14.37 -9.15
N CYS A 255 13.72 14.22 -8.83
CA CYS A 255 14.76 15.15 -9.26
C CYS A 255 14.88 15.21 -10.79
N LEU A 256 14.76 14.07 -11.47
CA LEU A 256 14.77 14.07 -12.94
C LEU A 256 13.61 14.91 -13.50
N VAL A 257 12.43 14.82 -12.93
CA VAL A 257 11.28 15.60 -13.40
C VAL A 257 11.41 17.07 -13.01
N TRP A 258 11.59 17.37 -11.73
CA TRP A 258 11.52 18.74 -11.21
C TRP A 258 12.76 19.59 -11.45
N PHE A 259 13.93 18.97 -11.66
CA PHE A 259 15.19 19.71 -11.88
C PHE A 259 15.76 19.55 -13.29
N VAL A 260 15.20 18.65 -14.12
CA VAL A 260 15.65 18.47 -15.50
C VAL A 260 14.51 18.65 -16.48
N ILE A 261 13.48 17.80 -16.46
CA ILE A 261 12.43 17.80 -17.48
C ILE A 261 11.61 19.10 -17.43
N VAL A 262 11.11 19.48 -16.27
CA VAL A 262 10.29 20.69 -16.10
C VAL A 262 11.06 21.96 -16.45
N PRO A 263 12.30 22.19 -15.98
CA PRO A 263 13.09 23.34 -16.38
C PRO A 263 13.43 23.37 -17.88
N VAL A 264 13.81 22.24 -18.45
CA VAL A 264 14.15 22.16 -19.89
C VAL A 264 12.93 22.50 -20.75
N VAL A 265 11.77 21.92 -20.46
CA VAL A 265 10.55 22.26 -21.20
C VAL A 265 10.09 23.68 -20.91
N GLY A 266 10.21 24.13 -19.66
CA GLY A 266 9.92 25.50 -19.25
C GLY A 266 10.78 26.56 -19.95
N SER A 267 12.01 26.22 -20.33
CA SER A 267 12.88 27.13 -21.11
C SER A 267 12.43 27.35 -22.57
N LEU A 268 11.51 26.49 -23.05
CA LEU A 268 10.94 26.60 -24.40
C LEU A 268 9.77 27.59 -24.50
N THR A 269 9.42 28.30 -23.42
CA THR A 269 8.26 29.22 -23.33
C THR A 269 8.23 30.26 -24.44
N GLU A 270 9.39 30.74 -24.86
CA GLU A 270 9.50 31.76 -25.93
C GLU A 270 9.51 31.15 -27.34
N ALA A 271 9.81 29.84 -27.45
CA ALA A 271 9.98 29.15 -28.73
C ALA A 271 8.75 28.35 -29.19
N VAL A 272 7.82 28.08 -28.29
CA VAL A 272 6.64 27.23 -28.53
C VAL A 272 5.36 28.01 -28.26
N ASP A 273 4.44 28.01 -29.23
CA ASP A 273 3.10 28.57 -29.04
C ASP A 273 2.33 27.80 -27.95
N PRO A 274 1.87 28.47 -26.88
CA PRO A 274 1.13 27.84 -25.80
C PRO A 274 -0.12 27.08 -26.27
N ALA A 275 -0.86 27.63 -27.25
CA ALA A 275 -2.06 26.97 -27.78
C ALA A 275 -1.72 25.66 -28.52
N ALA A 276 -0.61 25.66 -29.28
CA ALA A 276 -0.11 24.44 -29.91
C ALA A 276 0.32 23.40 -28.88
N MET A 277 0.93 23.81 -27.76
CA MET A 277 1.32 22.93 -26.66
C MET A 277 0.10 22.29 -26.00
N LEU A 278 -0.96 23.05 -25.72
CA LEU A 278 -2.22 22.55 -25.18
C LEU A 278 -2.84 21.49 -26.09
N SER A 279 -2.88 21.76 -27.39
CA SER A 279 -3.39 20.83 -28.40
C SER A 279 -2.57 19.53 -28.45
N LEU A 280 -1.23 19.65 -28.44
CA LEU A 280 -0.31 18.50 -28.48
C LEU A 280 -0.46 17.62 -27.24
N LEU A 281 -0.65 18.20 -26.07
CA LEU A 281 -0.80 17.50 -24.81
C LEU A 281 -2.24 17.05 -24.53
N GLY A 282 -3.21 17.45 -25.35
CA GLY A 282 -4.62 17.12 -25.16
C GLY A 282 -5.23 17.75 -23.90
N VAL A 283 -4.77 18.96 -23.53
CA VAL A 283 -5.22 19.65 -22.32
C VAL A 283 -6.59 20.26 -22.53
N THR A 284 -7.59 19.83 -21.75
CA THR A 284 -8.98 20.32 -21.81
C THR A 284 -9.41 21.07 -20.56
N ARG A 285 -8.52 21.24 -19.59
CA ARG A 285 -8.81 21.92 -18.33
C ARG A 285 -9.14 23.40 -18.58
N ALA A 286 -10.35 23.83 -18.19
CA ALA A 286 -10.92 25.12 -18.59
C ALA A 286 -10.08 26.34 -18.15
N ASP A 287 -9.47 26.30 -16.97
CA ASP A 287 -8.61 27.38 -16.45
C ASP A 287 -7.33 27.56 -17.28
N ILE A 288 -6.72 26.46 -17.75
CA ILE A 288 -5.52 26.49 -18.59
C ILE A 288 -5.89 26.87 -20.03
N VAL A 289 -7.04 26.42 -20.53
CA VAL A 289 -7.53 26.82 -21.85
C VAL A 289 -7.86 28.33 -21.89
N ALA A 290 -8.34 28.89 -20.77
CA ALA A 290 -8.60 30.31 -20.63
C ALA A 290 -7.32 31.16 -20.56
N ASP A 291 -6.25 30.65 -19.96
CA ASP A 291 -4.91 31.25 -19.93
C ASP A 291 -3.86 30.24 -20.41
N PRO A 292 -3.63 30.11 -21.72
CA PRO A 292 -2.69 29.15 -22.29
C PRO A 292 -1.24 29.29 -21.81
N GLN A 293 -0.81 30.48 -21.38
CA GLN A 293 0.53 30.69 -20.82
C GLN A 293 0.74 29.94 -19.50
N SER A 294 -0.31 29.69 -18.77
CA SER A 294 -0.24 28.96 -17.50
C SER A 294 0.24 27.52 -17.65
N ILE A 295 0.23 26.93 -18.87
CA ILE A 295 0.81 25.59 -19.14
C ILE A 295 2.29 25.53 -18.76
N PHE A 296 3.01 26.63 -18.86
CA PHE A 296 4.44 26.70 -18.57
C PHE A 296 4.76 26.97 -17.10
N THR A 297 3.79 26.90 -16.19
CA THR A 297 4.11 26.83 -14.75
C THR A 297 4.75 25.49 -14.41
N ALA A 298 5.61 25.46 -13.39
CA ALA A 298 6.31 24.24 -12.98
C ALA A 298 5.31 23.12 -12.64
N GLU A 299 4.21 23.47 -11.98
CA GLU A 299 3.15 22.53 -11.55
C GLU A 299 2.38 21.96 -12.75
N ASN A 300 2.06 22.78 -13.76
CA ASN A 300 1.36 22.31 -14.96
C ASN A 300 2.29 21.47 -15.85
N LEU A 301 3.55 21.87 -16.02
CA LEU A 301 4.53 21.03 -16.72
C LEU A 301 4.73 19.67 -16.01
N PHE A 302 4.78 19.68 -14.69
CA PHE A 302 4.78 18.43 -13.93
C PHE A 302 3.52 17.60 -14.21
N ALA A 303 2.33 18.21 -14.16
CA ALA A 303 1.05 17.53 -14.32
C ALA A 303 0.87 16.92 -15.72
N PHE A 304 1.24 17.65 -16.79
CA PHE A 304 0.96 17.26 -18.18
C PHE A 304 2.13 16.62 -18.92
N ILE A 305 3.35 16.68 -18.38
CA ILE A 305 4.55 16.06 -18.97
C ILE A 305 5.20 15.08 -18.00
N GLY A 306 5.57 15.52 -16.79
CA GLY A 306 6.26 14.68 -15.81
C GLY A 306 5.46 13.47 -15.39
N LYS A 307 4.20 13.69 -14.98
CA LYS A 307 3.30 12.60 -14.57
C LYS A 307 3.05 11.58 -15.69
N PRO A 308 2.71 11.94 -16.94
CA PRO A 308 2.55 10.97 -18.03
C PRO A 308 3.80 10.12 -18.28
N ILE A 309 5.00 10.68 -18.22
CA ILE A 309 6.24 9.91 -18.34
C ILE A 309 6.33 8.91 -17.17
N GLY A 310 6.05 9.34 -15.94
CA GLY A 310 5.98 8.47 -14.76
C GLY A 310 4.98 7.32 -14.94
N ILE A 311 3.77 7.58 -15.46
CA ILE A 311 2.74 6.57 -15.75
C ILE A 311 3.27 5.51 -16.72
N GLY A 312 3.89 5.93 -17.83
CA GLY A 312 4.50 5.00 -18.79
C GLY A 312 5.57 4.11 -18.16
N GLY A 313 6.40 4.69 -17.28
CA GLY A 313 7.40 3.96 -16.50
C GLY A 313 6.79 2.93 -15.55
N ILE A 314 5.74 3.29 -14.82
CA ILE A 314 5.00 2.39 -13.90
C ILE A 314 4.37 1.23 -14.68
N ALA A 315 3.72 1.50 -15.81
CA ALA A 315 3.10 0.49 -16.66
C ALA A 315 4.14 -0.51 -17.19
N MET A 316 5.26 -0.03 -17.73
CA MET A 316 6.34 -0.89 -18.24
C MET A 316 6.99 -1.70 -17.13
N ALA A 317 7.22 -1.11 -15.95
CA ALA A 317 7.74 -1.83 -14.79
C ALA A 317 6.79 -2.97 -14.36
N GLY A 318 5.47 -2.76 -14.45
CA GLY A 318 4.46 -3.80 -14.24
C GLY A 318 4.57 -4.94 -15.25
N ILE A 319 4.69 -4.63 -16.53
CA ILE A 319 4.88 -5.62 -17.62
C ILE A 319 6.14 -6.45 -17.38
N ILE A 320 7.27 -5.78 -17.11
CA ILE A 320 8.54 -6.45 -16.84
C ILE A 320 8.42 -7.38 -15.62
N GLY A 321 7.72 -6.94 -14.57
CA GLY A 321 7.43 -7.75 -13.39
C GLY A 321 6.71 -9.05 -13.74
N ILE A 322 5.67 -8.99 -14.56
CA ILE A 322 4.90 -10.15 -15.02
C ILE A 322 5.77 -11.09 -15.87
N ILE A 323 6.52 -10.53 -16.83
CA ILE A 323 7.39 -11.34 -17.71
C ILE A 323 8.45 -12.08 -16.89
N ARG A 324 9.10 -11.42 -15.94
CA ARG A 324 10.10 -12.04 -15.04
C ARG A 324 9.52 -13.18 -14.22
N GLN A 325 8.25 -13.10 -13.87
CA GLN A 325 7.55 -14.10 -13.06
C GLN A 325 6.81 -15.16 -13.90
N SER A 326 6.91 -15.12 -15.22
CA SER A 326 6.21 -16.07 -16.13
C SER A 326 6.51 -17.54 -15.84
N LYS A 327 7.73 -17.87 -15.39
CA LYS A 327 8.11 -19.24 -14.98
C LYS A 327 7.32 -19.69 -13.74
N ILE A 328 7.12 -18.79 -12.77
CA ILE A 328 6.37 -19.05 -11.54
C ILE A 328 4.88 -19.19 -11.84
N ILE A 329 4.35 -18.33 -12.71
CA ILE A 329 2.97 -18.43 -13.20
C ILE A 329 2.72 -19.80 -13.83
N ARG A 330 3.64 -20.28 -14.67
CA ARG A 330 3.53 -21.61 -15.29
C ARG A 330 3.55 -22.74 -14.26
N GLN A 331 4.44 -22.68 -13.26
CA GLN A 331 4.49 -23.64 -12.16
C GLN A 331 3.21 -23.62 -11.33
N ALA A 332 2.70 -22.44 -11.01
CA ALA A 332 1.47 -22.26 -10.25
C ALA A 332 0.24 -22.82 -10.99
N VAL A 333 0.12 -22.59 -12.31
CA VAL A 333 -0.93 -23.20 -13.13
C VAL A 333 -0.83 -24.72 -13.11
N GLY A 334 0.38 -25.28 -13.23
CA GLY A 334 0.62 -26.72 -13.14
C GLY A 334 0.17 -27.31 -11.78
N LEU A 335 0.49 -26.62 -10.68
CA LEU A 335 0.06 -27.01 -9.33
C LEU A 335 -1.47 -26.93 -9.17
N ALA A 336 -2.10 -25.84 -9.64
CA ALA A 336 -3.54 -25.70 -9.59
C ALA A 336 -4.24 -26.83 -10.36
N VAL A 337 -3.78 -27.16 -11.56
CA VAL A 337 -4.34 -28.26 -12.37
C VAL A 337 -4.17 -29.61 -11.65
N SER A 338 -3.03 -29.87 -10.99
CA SER A 338 -2.80 -31.11 -10.23
C SER A 338 -3.68 -31.21 -8.97
N GLU A 339 -3.88 -30.12 -8.24
CA GLU A 339 -4.75 -30.07 -7.05
C GLU A 339 -6.23 -30.17 -7.39
N PHE A 340 -6.68 -29.49 -8.46
CA PHE A 340 -8.07 -29.60 -8.96
C PHE A 340 -8.35 -30.92 -9.68
N GLY A 341 -7.33 -31.54 -10.29
CA GLY A 341 -7.45 -32.80 -11.03
C GLY A 341 -7.59 -34.07 -10.17
N GLY A 342 -7.65 -33.94 -8.84
CA GLY A 342 -8.00 -35.04 -7.96
C GLY A 342 -6.94 -36.13 -7.84
N GLY A 343 -5.68 -35.77 -7.73
CA GLY A 343 -4.61 -36.71 -7.34
C GLY A 343 -4.95 -37.38 -6.01
N LYS A 344 -5.40 -38.62 -6.06
CA LYS A 344 -5.68 -39.46 -4.91
C LYS A 344 -4.35 -39.73 -4.20
N SER A 345 -4.00 -38.92 -3.20
CA SER A 345 -3.12 -39.37 -2.14
C SER A 345 -4.02 -39.76 -0.97
N ALA A 346 -4.18 -41.05 -0.74
CA ALA A 346 -4.74 -41.63 0.47
C ALA A 346 -3.73 -41.42 1.59
N ALA A 347 -3.44 -40.17 1.92
CA ALA A 347 -2.59 -39.81 3.04
C ALA A 347 -3.44 -39.71 4.32
N ALA A 348 -2.86 -40.11 5.46
CA ALA A 348 -3.42 -39.88 6.79
C ALA A 348 -3.93 -38.45 6.95
N ALA A 349 -4.95 -38.25 7.80
CA ALA A 349 -5.53 -36.92 8.02
C ALA A 349 -4.42 -35.88 8.29
N PRO A 350 -4.39 -34.74 7.57
CA PRO A 350 -3.30 -33.79 7.71
C PRO A 350 -3.22 -33.29 9.16
N GLU A 351 -2.00 -33.11 9.63
CA GLU A 351 -1.71 -32.53 10.94
C GLU A 351 -2.41 -31.17 11.12
N ARG A 352 -2.68 -30.79 12.36
CA ARG A 352 -3.34 -29.51 12.70
C ARG A 352 -2.71 -28.32 11.95
N THR A 353 -1.39 -28.24 11.94
CA THR A 353 -0.59 -27.17 11.33
C THR A 353 -0.56 -27.19 9.80
N GLN A 354 -1.15 -28.19 9.17
CA GLN A 354 -1.24 -28.34 7.70
C GLN A 354 -2.69 -28.48 7.21
N ARG A 355 -3.67 -28.27 8.09
CA ARG A 355 -5.09 -28.40 7.76
C ARG A 355 -5.65 -27.10 7.20
N ASP A 356 -5.84 -27.05 5.90
CA ASP A 356 -6.50 -25.96 5.15
C ASP A 356 -8.02 -26.14 5.08
N ILE A 357 -8.74 -25.13 4.57
CA ILE A 357 -10.13 -25.27 4.13
C ILE A 357 -10.17 -26.29 2.99
N SER A 358 -11.13 -27.21 3.01
CA SER A 358 -11.22 -28.27 2.00
C SER A 358 -11.42 -27.69 0.60
N MET A 359 -10.77 -28.28 -0.41
CA MET A 359 -10.82 -27.82 -1.80
C MET A 359 -12.26 -27.72 -2.33
N LYS A 360 -13.16 -28.63 -1.92
CA LYS A 360 -14.58 -28.56 -2.28
C LYS A 360 -15.23 -27.27 -1.78
N ARG A 361 -14.93 -26.83 -0.53
CA ARG A 361 -15.47 -25.58 0.02
C ARG A 361 -14.87 -24.37 -0.70
N ILE A 362 -13.56 -24.41 -0.98
CA ILE A 362 -12.89 -23.35 -1.73
C ILE A 362 -13.54 -23.16 -3.09
N LEU A 363 -13.78 -24.24 -3.84
CA LEU A 363 -14.45 -24.20 -5.13
C LEU A 363 -15.89 -23.67 -5.02
N THR A 364 -16.63 -24.09 -3.99
CA THR A 364 -17.98 -23.57 -3.73
C THR A 364 -17.98 -22.07 -3.48
N ILE A 365 -17.05 -21.58 -2.63
CA ILE A 365 -16.93 -20.15 -2.32
C ILE A 365 -16.49 -19.39 -3.59
N LEU A 366 -15.55 -19.92 -4.37
CA LEU A 366 -15.11 -19.31 -5.62
C LEU A 366 -16.28 -19.14 -6.60
N ILE A 367 -17.04 -20.19 -6.86
CA ILE A 367 -18.20 -20.14 -7.76
C ILE A 367 -19.25 -19.17 -7.23
N ALA A 368 -19.57 -19.21 -5.93
CA ALA A 368 -20.51 -18.28 -5.32
C ALA A 368 -20.03 -16.82 -5.45
N THR A 369 -18.74 -16.57 -5.23
CA THR A 369 -18.17 -15.22 -5.40
C THR A 369 -18.23 -14.77 -6.84
N LEU A 370 -17.88 -15.61 -7.81
CA LEU A 370 -17.96 -15.27 -9.24
C LEU A 370 -19.40 -14.98 -9.69
N ILE A 371 -20.37 -15.76 -9.23
CA ILE A 371 -21.80 -15.50 -9.48
C ILE A 371 -22.20 -14.15 -8.87
N SER A 372 -21.77 -13.87 -7.64
CA SER A 372 -22.08 -12.59 -6.97
C SER A 372 -21.46 -11.39 -7.69
N VAL A 373 -20.22 -11.54 -8.19
CA VAL A 373 -19.54 -10.51 -9.00
C VAL A 373 -20.28 -10.30 -10.33
N PHE A 374 -20.73 -11.39 -10.98
CA PHE A 374 -21.52 -11.30 -12.20
C PHE A 374 -22.84 -10.56 -11.97
N VAL A 375 -23.56 -10.91 -10.90
CA VAL A 375 -24.82 -10.23 -10.52
C VAL A 375 -24.56 -8.74 -10.23
N PHE A 376 -23.50 -8.43 -9.51
CA PHE A 376 -23.12 -7.05 -9.23
C PHE A 376 -22.79 -6.26 -10.51
N PHE A 377 -22.07 -6.86 -11.44
CA PHE A 377 -21.75 -6.19 -12.71
C PHE A 377 -23.00 -6.04 -13.60
N HIS A 378 -23.79 -7.07 -13.74
CA HIS A 378 -24.94 -7.07 -14.65
C HIS A 378 -26.08 -6.14 -14.18
N PHE A 379 -26.40 -6.15 -12.88
CA PHE A 379 -27.51 -5.35 -12.34
C PHE A 379 -27.07 -4.02 -11.72
N GLY A 380 -25.78 -3.85 -11.42
CA GLY A 380 -25.27 -2.66 -10.73
C GLY A 380 -24.44 -1.71 -11.59
N LEU A 381 -23.92 -2.18 -12.74
CA LEU A 381 -22.95 -1.41 -13.53
C LEU A 381 -23.17 -1.48 -15.04
N LEU A 382 -23.71 -2.58 -15.57
CA LEU A 382 -23.73 -2.88 -17.00
C LEU A 382 -25.12 -3.39 -17.42
N ASP A 383 -25.66 -2.90 -18.52
CA ASP A 383 -26.99 -3.33 -19.01
C ASP A 383 -26.92 -4.51 -20.00
N GLY A 384 -25.71 -4.91 -20.42
CA GLY A 384 -25.52 -5.92 -21.48
C GLY A 384 -24.95 -7.24 -20.97
N TRP A 385 -25.53 -8.36 -21.43
CA TRP A 385 -25.01 -9.71 -21.09
C TRP A 385 -23.58 -9.94 -21.58
N VAL A 386 -23.26 -9.51 -22.82
CA VAL A 386 -21.93 -9.67 -23.39
C VAL A 386 -20.88 -8.91 -22.58
N GLN A 387 -21.19 -7.67 -22.22
CA GLN A 387 -20.30 -6.83 -21.41
C GLN A 387 -20.08 -7.44 -20.01
N SER A 388 -21.15 -7.94 -19.37
CA SER A 388 -21.09 -8.55 -18.04
C SER A 388 -20.29 -9.85 -18.03
N VAL A 389 -20.48 -10.72 -19.04
CA VAL A 389 -19.69 -11.95 -19.21
C VAL A 389 -18.22 -11.62 -19.50
N THR A 390 -17.97 -10.63 -20.34
CA THR A 390 -16.59 -10.17 -20.63
C THR A 390 -15.93 -9.63 -19.36
N ALA A 391 -16.62 -8.82 -18.57
CA ALA A 391 -16.11 -8.26 -17.31
C ALA A 391 -15.73 -9.35 -16.31
N ILE A 392 -16.58 -10.36 -16.09
CA ILE A 392 -16.25 -11.44 -15.15
C ILE A 392 -15.10 -12.32 -15.64
N LEU A 393 -14.99 -12.55 -16.95
CA LEU A 393 -13.85 -13.27 -17.53
C LEU A 393 -12.54 -12.50 -17.32
N ILE A 394 -12.53 -11.18 -17.55
CA ILE A 394 -11.38 -10.32 -17.28
C ILE A 394 -10.97 -10.44 -15.82
N VAL A 395 -11.92 -10.24 -14.89
CA VAL A 395 -11.67 -10.32 -13.45
C VAL A 395 -11.07 -11.67 -13.08
N PHE A 396 -11.68 -12.77 -13.50
CA PHE A 396 -11.23 -14.11 -13.12
C PHE A 396 -9.83 -14.43 -13.67
N ILE A 397 -9.61 -14.20 -14.97
CA ILE A 397 -8.33 -14.52 -15.61
C ILE A 397 -7.20 -13.69 -15.01
N ILE A 398 -7.39 -12.37 -14.89
CA ILE A 398 -6.34 -11.49 -14.41
C ILE A 398 -6.10 -11.71 -12.90
N ALA A 399 -7.14 -11.85 -12.09
CA ALA A 399 -6.99 -12.13 -10.67
C ALA A 399 -6.27 -13.47 -10.43
N PHE A 400 -6.62 -14.53 -11.18
CA PHE A 400 -5.96 -15.83 -11.07
C PHE A 400 -4.46 -15.75 -11.41
N LEU A 401 -4.13 -15.15 -12.56
CA LEU A 401 -2.73 -15.02 -12.99
C LEU A 401 -1.90 -14.17 -12.02
N PHE A 402 -2.45 -13.06 -11.58
CA PHE A 402 -1.71 -12.10 -10.78
C PHE A 402 -1.64 -12.43 -9.29
N THR A 403 -2.57 -13.23 -8.76
CA THR A 403 -2.52 -13.71 -7.36
C THR A 403 -1.19 -14.39 -7.04
N THR A 404 -0.71 -15.26 -7.93
CA THR A 404 0.56 -15.97 -7.73
C THR A 404 1.77 -15.04 -7.88
N VAL A 405 1.68 -14.07 -8.78
CA VAL A 405 2.71 -13.04 -8.97
C VAL A 405 2.85 -12.16 -7.72
N ALA A 406 1.72 -11.72 -7.16
CA ALA A 406 1.70 -10.90 -5.94
C ALA A 406 2.25 -11.67 -4.73
N ALA A 407 1.82 -12.92 -4.55
CA ALA A 407 2.32 -13.79 -3.47
C ALA A 407 3.83 -14.00 -3.55
N ASN A 408 4.36 -14.24 -4.77
CA ASN A 408 5.80 -14.40 -4.97
C ASN A 408 6.59 -13.11 -4.73
N ALA A 409 6.08 -11.97 -5.20
CA ALA A 409 6.75 -10.69 -5.03
C ALA A 409 6.90 -10.34 -3.54
N ILE A 410 5.83 -10.51 -2.77
CA ILE A 410 5.86 -10.24 -1.32
C ILE A 410 6.76 -11.22 -0.58
N ALA A 411 6.75 -12.49 -0.97
CA ALA A 411 7.62 -13.50 -0.37
C ALA A 411 9.12 -13.20 -0.53
N ILE A 412 9.51 -12.57 -1.65
CA ILE A 412 10.91 -12.24 -1.95
C ILE A 412 11.29 -10.85 -1.45
N VAL A 413 10.47 -9.83 -1.75
CA VAL A 413 10.83 -8.42 -1.58
C VAL A 413 10.16 -7.79 -0.35
N GLY A 414 9.05 -8.36 0.13
CA GLY A 414 8.25 -7.79 1.22
C GLY A 414 7.37 -6.61 0.80
N THR A 415 7.31 -6.28 -0.50
CA THR A 415 6.45 -5.22 -1.03
C THR A 415 5.51 -5.78 -2.09
N ASN A 416 4.27 -5.29 -2.08
CA ASN A 416 3.26 -5.72 -3.02
C ASN A 416 3.31 -4.85 -4.29
N PRO A 417 3.53 -5.40 -5.50
CA PRO A 417 3.64 -4.63 -6.74
C PRO A 417 2.26 -4.20 -7.31
N VAL A 418 1.31 -3.90 -6.43
CA VAL A 418 -0.10 -3.65 -6.77
C VAL A 418 -0.28 -2.54 -7.78
N SER A 419 0.39 -1.40 -7.62
CA SER A 419 0.18 -0.22 -8.47
C SER A 419 0.46 -0.45 -9.95
N GLY A 420 1.59 -1.08 -10.28
CA GLY A 420 1.96 -1.37 -11.67
C GLY A 420 1.06 -2.43 -12.32
N MET A 421 0.74 -3.49 -11.58
CA MET A 421 -0.15 -4.56 -12.08
C MET A 421 -1.59 -4.06 -12.24
N THR A 422 -2.06 -3.18 -11.36
CA THR A 422 -3.38 -2.57 -11.48
C THR A 422 -3.48 -1.67 -12.69
N LEU A 423 -2.48 -0.83 -12.95
CA LEU A 423 -2.46 0.02 -14.14
C LEU A 423 -2.53 -0.82 -15.43
N MET A 424 -1.76 -1.91 -15.48
CA MET A 424 -1.84 -2.88 -16.58
C MET A 424 -3.23 -3.50 -16.71
N THR A 425 -3.84 -3.91 -15.59
CA THR A 425 -5.21 -4.44 -15.60
C THR A 425 -6.19 -3.44 -16.18
N LEU A 426 -6.08 -2.17 -15.78
CA LEU A 426 -6.95 -1.11 -16.27
C LEU A 426 -6.79 -0.86 -17.76
N ILE A 427 -5.56 -0.83 -18.27
CA ILE A 427 -5.30 -0.68 -19.71
C ILE A 427 -5.89 -1.85 -20.48
N LEU A 428 -5.59 -3.08 -20.08
CA LEU A 428 -6.07 -4.28 -20.77
C LEU A 428 -7.60 -4.40 -20.70
N SER A 429 -8.20 -4.19 -19.52
CA SER A 429 -9.65 -4.26 -19.36
C SER A 429 -10.35 -3.17 -20.16
N SER A 430 -9.80 -1.94 -20.18
CA SER A 430 -10.35 -0.84 -20.97
C SER A 430 -10.36 -1.14 -22.47
N LEU A 431 -9.25 -1.64 -23.02
CA LEU A 431 -9.16 -2.02 -24.43
C LEU A 431 -10.16 -3.12 -24.79
N VAL A 432 -10.30 -4.15 -23.94
CA VAL A 432 -11.27 -5.24 -24.17
C VAL A 432 -12.71 -4.73 -24.03
N LEU A 433 -13.01 -3.89 -23.02
CA LEU A 433 -14.35 -3.33 -22.85
C LEU A 433 -14.77 -2.43 -24.02
N VAL A 434 -13.86 -1.60 -24.53
CA VAL A 434 -14.10 -0.79 -25.74
C VAL A 434 -14.39 -1.68 -26.96
N SER A 435 -13.67 -2.80 -27.11
CA SER A 435 -13.88 -3.73 -28.23
C SER A 435 -15.26 -4.41 -28.20
N VAL A 436 -15.91 -4.51 -27.04
CA VAL A 436 -17.29 -5.01 -26.88
C VAL A 436 -18.34 -3.89 -26.80
N GLY A 437 -17.97 -2.68 -27.23
CA GLY A 437 -18.88 -1.53 -27.36
C GLY A 437 -19.12 -0.75 -26.07
N LEU A 438 -18.29 -0.91 -25.05
CA LEU A 438 -18.42 -0.17 -23.80
C LEU A 438 -17.45 1.01 -23.77
N SER A 439 -17.99 2.24 -23.76
CA SER A 439 -17.22 3.50 -23.78
C SER A 439 -17.89 4.58 -22.94
N GLY A 440 -17.28 5.75 -22.85
CA GLY A 440 -17.81 6.89 -22.11
C GLY A 440 -17.86 6.65 -20.59
N THR A 441 -18.79 7.29 -19.90
CA THR A 441 -18.93 7.26 -18.42
C THR A 441 -19.19 5.86 -17.88
N THR A 442 -20.07 5.10 -18.51
CA THR A 442 -20.37 3.71 -18.14
C THR A 442 -19.13 2.82 -18.30
N GLY A 443 -18.38 3.00 -19.41
CA GLY A 443 -17.12 2.28 -19.64
C GLY A 443 -16.05 2.63 -18.60
N MET A 444 -15.88 3.90 -18.25
CA MET A 444 -14.95 4.35 -17.21
C MET A 444 -15.32 3.74 -15.85
N THR A 445 -16.59 3.82 -15.45
CA THR A 445 -17.07 3.24 -14.18
C THR A 445 -16.81 1.73 -14.13
N ALA A 446 -17.17 1.01 -15.19
CA ALA A 446 -16.96 -0.44 -15.26
C ALA A 446 -15.47 -0.81 -15.17
N ALA A 447 -14.61 -0.15 -15.93
CA ALA A 447 -13.17 -0.41 -15.92
C ALA A 447 -12.55 -0.15 -14.52
N LEU A 448 -12.93 0.96 -13.85
CA LEU A 448 -12.44 1.29 -12.52
C LEU A 448 -12.91 0.29 -11.46
N VAL A 449 -14.16 -0.15 -11.52
CA VAL A 449 -14.69 -1.15 -10.58
C VAL A 449 -14.05 -2.52 -10.83
N ILE A 450 -13.89 -2.94 -12.09
CA ILE A 450 -13.14 -4.15 -12.45
C ILE A 450 -11.70 -4.06 -11.92
N GLY A 451 -11.03 -2.94 -12.17
CA GLY A 451 -9.71 -2.66 -11.65
C GLY A 451 -9.65 -2.74 -10.13
N GLY A 452 -10.65 -2.20 -9.44
CA GLY A 452 -10.79 -2.27 -7.98
C GLY A 452 -10.91 -3.70 -7.45
N VAL A 453 -11.74 -4.52 -8.09
CA VAL A 453 -11.88 -5.96 -7.74
C VAL A 453 -10.56 -6.69 -7.93
N VAL A 454 -9.92 -6.54 -9.08
CA VAL A 454 -8.64 -7.21 -9.39
C VAL A 454 -7.52 -6.70 -8.47
N CYS A 455 -7.41 -5.39 -8.29
CA CYS A 455 -6.40 -4.78 -7.43
C CYS A 455 -6.50 -5.28 -5.99
N THR A 456 -7.73 -5.36 -5.47
CA THR A 456 -7.98 -5.88 -4.12
C THR A 456 -7.68 -7.37 -4.02
N ALA A 457 -7.95 -8.16 -5.07
CA ALA A 457 -7.60 -9.58 -5.11
C ALA A 457 -6.08 -9.80 -5.06
N LEU A 458 -5.33 -9.01 -5.83
CA LEU A 458 -3.86 -9.03 -5.84
C LEU A 458 -3.27 -8.66 -4.48
N SER A 459 -3.76 -7.56 -3.93
CA SER A 459 -3.30 -7.06 -2.63
C SER A 459 -3.59 -8.07 -1.53
N MET A 460 -4.80 -8.64 -1.52
CA MET A 460 -5.20 -9.67 -0.56
C MET A 460 -4.32 -10.92 -0.66
N ALA A 461 -4.05 -11.40 -1.86
CA ALA A 461 -3.21 -12.57 -2.05
C ALA A 461 -1.79 -12.34 -1.52
N GLY A 462 -1.21 -11.18 -1.80
CA GLY A 462 0.11 -10.80 -1.31
C GLY A 462 0.19 -10.72 0.21
N GLY A 463 -0.70 -9.97 0.86
CA GLY A 463 -0.68 -9.85 2.33
C GLY A 463 -1.07 -11.14 3.04
N PHE A 464 -2.03 -11.90 2.50
CA PHE A 464 -2.49 -13.12 3.14
C PHE A 464 -1.45 -14.25 3.13
N ILE A 465 -0.61 -14.36 2.09
CA ILE A 465 0.49 -15.34 2.11
C ILE A 465 1.51 -15.03 3.22
N THR A 466 1.71 -13.75 3.55
CA THR A 466 2.52 -13.30 4.68
C THR A 466 1.94 -13.78 6.01
N ASP A 467 0.64 -13.59 6.23
CA ASP A 467 -0.05 -14.08 7.43
C ASP A 467 0.04 -15.60 7.57
N LEU A 468 -0.14 -16.34 6.47
CA LEU A 468 -0.04 -17.79 6.46
C LEU A 468 1.39 -18.28 6.72
N LYS A 469 2.41 -17.52 6.32
CA LYS A 469 3.81 -17.80 6.66
C LYS A 469 4.10 -17.57 8.15
N ILE A 470 3.56 -16.51 8.74
CA ILE A 470 3.60 -16.25 10.19
C ILE A 470 2.97 -17.45 10.93
N GLY A 471 1.77 -17.85 10.49
CA GLY A 471 1.07 -19.00 11.06
C GLY A 471 1.84 -20.31 10.96
N TYR A 472 2.54 -20.54 9.86
CA TYR A 472 3.39 -21.71 9.66
C TYR A 472 4.56 -21.73 10.64
N TRP A 473 5.27 -20.63 10.80
CA TRP A 473 6.41 -20.55 11.73
C TRP A 473 5.96 -20.70 13.18
N LEU A 474 4.84 -20.12 13.54
CA LEU A 474 4.31 -20.18 14.90
C LEU A 474 3.50 -21.45 15.21
N GLY A 475 3.04 -22.15 14.19
CA GLY A 475 2.28 -23.39 14.34
C GLY A 475 0.79 -23.18 14.61
N THR A 476 0.19 -22.14 14.05
CA THR A 476 -1.28 -21.97 14.08
C THR A 476 -1.97 -22.89 13.08
N THR A 477 -3.28 -23.05 13.23
CA THR A 477 -4.11 -23.87 12.33
C THR A 477 -4.47 -23.03 11.10
N PRO A 478 -3.95 -23.33 9.89
CA PRO A 478 -4.20 -22.52 8.67
C PRO A 478 -5.69 -22.33 8.41
N ARG A 479 -6.49 -23.38 8.51
CA ARG A 479 -7.95 -23.32 8.34
C ARG A 479 -8.63 -22.27 9.21
N LYS A 480 -8.11 -22.01 10.42
CA LYS A 480 -8.68 -20.97 11.30
C LYS A 480 -8.29 -19.58 10.81
N GLN A 481 -7.03 -19.36 10.42
CA GLN A 481 -6.61 -18.10 9.80
C GLN A 481 -7.41 -17.83 8.53
N GLU A 482 -7.50 -18.82 7.63
CA GLU A 482 -8.25 -18.73 6.38
C GLU A 482 -9.73 -18.36 6.62
N ALA A 483 -10.40 -19.05 7.56
CA ALA A 483 -11.81 -18.82 7.83
C ALA A 483 -12.08 -17.42 8.42
N TRP A 484 -11.24 -16.95 9.33
CA TRP A 484 -11.43 -15.65 9.97
C TRP A 484 -10.89 -14.48 9.15
N LYS A 485 -10.07 -14.74 8.14
CA LYS A 485 -9.66 -13.74 7.15
C LYS A 485 -10.85 -13.17 6.38
N PHE A 486 -11.88 -13.98 6.10
CA PHE A 486 -13.12 -13.52 5.47
C PHE A 486 -13.82 -12.43 6.29
N LEU A 487 -13.85 -12.57 7.62
CA LEU A 487 -14.44 -11.54 8.50
C LEU A 487 -13.63 -10.25 8.45
N GLY A 488 -12.29 -10.34 8.55
CA GLY A 488 -11.41 -9.18 8.43
C GLY A 488 -11.58 -8.46 7.11
N THR A 489 -11.71 -9.20 6.02
CA THR A 489 -11.97 -8.68 4.67
C THR A 489 -13.29 -7.91 4.60
N PHE A 490 -14.37 -8.47 5.14
CA PHE A 490 -15.68 -7.81 5.18
C PHE A 490 -15.62 -6.49 5.95
N VAL A 491 -15.05 -6.51 7.14
CA VAL A 491 -14.92 -5.34 8.01
C VAL A 491 -14.06 -4.27 7.36
N ALA A 492 -12.90 -4.64 6.80
CA ALA A 492 -12.01 -3.72 6.14
C ALA A 492 -12.65 -3.08 4.89
N ALA A 493 -13.38 -3.86 4.07
CA ALA A 493 -14.09 -3.36 2.90
C ALA A 493 -15.17 -2.35 3.26
N ALA A 494 -15.96 -2.62 4.31
CA ALA A 494 -16.97 -1.70 4.80
C ALA A 494 -16.34 -0.41 5.36
N THR A 495 -15.25 -0.55 6.10
CA THR A 495 -14.55 0.61 6.68
C THR A 495 -13.93 1.49 5.61
N VAL A 496 -13.23 0.92 4.63
CA VAL A 496 -12.60 1.73 3.56
C VAL A 496 -13.63 2.45 2.72
N ALA A 497 -14.77 1.82 2.42
CA ALA A 497 -15.87 2.45 1.68
C ALA A 497 -16.43 3.65 2.44
N GLY A 498 -16.67 3.52 3.75
CA GLY A 498 -17.14 4.62 4.59
C GLY A 498 -16.12 5.75 4.72
N VAL A 499 -14.87 5.41 5.00
CA VAL A 499 -13.79 6.39 5.15
C VAL A 499 -13.53 7.15 3.84
N MET A 500 -13.56 6.47 2.70
CA MET A 500 -13.37 7.11 1.39
C MET A 500 -14.44 8.18 1.12
N ILE A 501 -15.70 7.91 1.45
CA ILE A 501 -16.78 8.90 1.34
C ILE A 501 -16.54 10.10 2.28
N ILE A 502 -16.15 9.84 3.53
CA ILE A 502 -15.83 10.90 4.49
C ILE A 502 -14.69 11.77 3.95
N LEU A 503 -13.60 11.15 3.49
CA LEU A 503 -12.44 11.86 2.97
C LEU A 503 -12.76 12.65 1.69
N ASN A 504 -13.58 12.08 0.79
CA ASN A 504 -14.04 12.80 -0.40
C ASN A 504 -14.86 14.03 -0.05
N LYS A 505 -15.77 13.92 0.93
CA LYS A 505 -16.60 15.05 1.37
C LYS A 505 -15.82 16.10 2.18
N SER A 506 -14.79 15.68 2.92
CA SER A 506 -14.01 16.59 3.79
C SER A 506 -12.91 17.33 3.06
N TYR A 507 -12.19 16.65 2.15
CA TYR A 507 -11.05 17.20 1.44
C TYR A 507 -11.23 17.21 -0.07
N GLY A 508 -12.02 16.27 -0.62
CA GLY A 508 -12.04 16.00 -2.06
C GLY A 508 -10.77 15.34 -2.57
N PHE A 509 -10.76 15.03 -3.87
CA PHE A 509 -9.59 14.48 -4.59
C PHE A 509 -9.17 15.37 -5.76
N VAL A 510 -9.86 16.49 -5.96
CA VAL A 510 -9.61 17.47 -7.03
C VAL A 510 -9.70 18.86 -6.44
N GLY A 511 -8.80 19.76 -6.85
CA GLY A 511 -8.77 21.14 -6.41
C GLY A 511 -7.68 21.45 -5.38
N GLU A 512 -7.65 22.70 -4.94
CA GLU A 512 -6.69 23.17 -3.95
C GLU A 512 -7.01 22.59 -2.56
N GLY A 513 -6.01 22.10 -1.85
CA GLY A 513 -6.16 21.46 -0.54
C GLY A 513 -6.76 20.05 -0.57
N ALA A 514 -7.04 19.48 -1.75
CA ALA A 514 -7.53 18.13 -1.89
C ALA A 514 -6.45 17.07 -1.56
N LEU A 515 -6.90 15.88 -1.16
CA LEU A 515 -6.00 14.73 -1.04
C LEU A 515 -5.42 14.37 -2.41
N VAL A 516 -4.12 14.20 -2.47
CA VAL A 516 -3.38 14.01 -3.74
C VAL A 516 -3.82 12.75 -4.48
N ALA A 517 -4.22 11.68 -3.76
CA ALA A 517 -4.63 10.39 -4.30
C ALA A 517 -3.80 9.95 -5.52
N PRO A 518 -2.46 9.84 -5.40
CA PRO A 518 -1.57 9.77 -6.57
C PRO A 518 -1.91 8.61 -7.50
N GLN A 519 -2.09 7.42 -6.96
CA GLN A 519 -2.38 6.22 -7.75
C GLN A 519 -3.71 6.33 -8.51
N ALA A 520 -4.77 6.79 -7.82
CA ALA A 520 -6.08 6.97 -8.45
C ALA A 520 -6.06 8.07 -9.54
N ASN A 521 -5.29 9.13 -9.34
CA ASN A 521 -5.06 10.13 -10.38
C ASN A 521 -4.36 9.55 -11.61
N ALA A 522 -3.38 8.65 -11.41
CA ALA A 522 -2.74 7.93 -12.53
C ALA A 522 -3.75 7.05 -13.29
N MET A 523 -4.60 6.35 -12.55
CA MET A 523 -5.64 5.49 -13.14
C MET A 523 -6.66 6.33 -13.93
N ALA A 524 -7.13 7.44 -13.38
CA ALA A 524 -8.04 8.37 -14.06
C ALA A 524 -7.43 8.93 -15.35
N ALA A 525 -6.17 9.37 -15.30
CA ALA A 525 -5.46 9.92 -16.45
C ALA A 525 -5.29 8.93 -17.61
N VAL A 526 -5.24 7.62 -17.32
CA VAL A 526 -5.14 6.57 -18.35
C VAL A 526 -6.52 6.18 -18.88
N ILE A 527 -7.49 6.00 -18.00
CA ILE A 527 -8.81 5.50 -18.37
C ILE A 527 -9.61 6.52 -19.16
N GLN A 528 -9.57 7.78 -18.77
CA GLN A 528 -10.37 8.82 -19.41
C GLN A 528 -10.16 8.87 -20.94
N PRO A 529 -8.94 9.06 -21.46
CA PRO A 529 -8.75 9.13 -22.92
C PRO A 529 -9.01 7.80 -23.62
N LEU A 530 -8.74 6.65 -22.98
CA LEU A 530 -9.02 5.33 -23.57
C LEU A 530 -10.51 5.09 -23.77
N MET A 531 -11.36 5.57 -22.86
CA MET A 531 -12.80 5.34 -22.88
C MET A 531 -13.60 6.43 -23.62
N THR A 532 -13.05 7.64 -23.73
CA THR A 532 -13.73 8.77 -24.40
C THR A 532 -13.22 9.01 -25.83
N GLY A 533 -12.19 8.28 -26.29
CA GLY A 533 -11.55 8.50 -27.59
C GLY A 533 -10.74 9.79 -27.64
N GLY A 534 -10.37 10.37 -26.49
CA GLY A 534 -9.56 11.56 -26.37
C GLY A 534 -8.10 11.35 -26.81
N GLN A 535 -7.38 12.45 -26.98
CA GLN A 535 -5.96 12.38 -27.30
C GLN A 535 -5.18 11.91 -26.07
N THR A 536 -4.57 10.74 -26.20
CA THR A 536 -3.69 10.16 -25.16
C THR A 536 -2.26 10.57 -25.47
N PRO A 537 -1.46 11.03 -24.49
CA PRO A 537 -0.07 11.43 -24.71
C PRO A 537 0.86 10.20 -24.84
N TRP A 538 0.61 9.36 -25.83
CA TRP A 538 1.33 8.09 -26.06
C TRP A 538 2.83 8.27 -26.11
N MET A 539 3.29 9.38 -26.70
CA MET A 539 4.72 9.68 -26.80
C MET A 539 5.38 9.78 -25.42
N LEU A 540 4.72 10.47 -24.47
CA LEU A 540 5.23 10.59 -23.09
C LEU A 540 5.17 9.25 -22.35
N TYR A 541 4.14 8.45 -22.57
CA TYR A 541 4.06 7.09 -22.01
C TYR A 541 5.18 6.20 -22.56
N PHE A 542 5.48 6.25 -23.87
CA PHE A 542 6.58 5.50 -24.45
C PHE A 542 7.95 5.96 -23.95
N CYS A 543 8.15 7.27 -23.73
CA CYS A 543 9.38 7.77 -23.11
C CYS A 543 9.58 7.19 -21.71
N GLY A 544 8.54 7.18 -20.89
CA GLY A 544 8.58 6.55 -19.57
C GLY A 544 8.82 5.05 -19.63
N ALA A 545 8.19 4.36 -20.56
CA ALA A 545 8.37 2.93 -20.78
C ALA A 545 9.82 2.59 -21.19
N ALA A 546 10.40 3.36 -22.12
CA ALA A 546 11.80 3.20 -22.54
C ALA A 546 12.76 3.44 -21.37
N LEU A 547 12.53 4.49 -20.58
CA LEU A 547 13.31 4.77 -19.37
C LEU A 547 13.25 3.60 -18.37
N ALA A 548 12.06 3.03 -18.15
CA ALA A 548 11.90 1.88 -17.26
C ALA A 548 12.65 0.63 -17.75
N LEU A 549 12.70 0.39 -19.08
CA LEU A 549 13.50 -0.67 -19.68
C LEU A 549 15.00 -0.48 -19.43
N VAL A 550 15.49 0.75 -19.65
CA VAL A 550 16.90 1.09 -19.39
C VAL A 550 17.25 0.90 -17.92
N LEU A 551 16.45 1.48 -17.00
CA LEU A 551 16.67 1.33 -15.56
C LEU A 551 16.69 -0.13 -15.12
N THR A 552 15.77 -0.93 -15.65
CA THR A 552 15.71 -2.37 -15.34
C THR A 552 16.95 -3.12 -15.86
N SER A 553 17.47 -2.74 -17.04
CA SER A 553 18.66 -3.38 -17.62
C SER A 553 19.92 -3.14 -16.81
N ILE A 554 20.03 -1.98 -16.14
CA ILE A 554 21.16 -1.64 -15.25
C ILE A 554 20.91 -2.04 -13.78
N GLY A 555 19.80 -2.75 -13.48
CA GLY A 555 19.50 -3.25 -12.14
C GLY A 555 18.90 -2.23 -11.17
N VAL A 556 18.45 -1.07 -11.66
CA VAL A 556 17.71 -0.08 -10.83
C VAL A 556 16.24 -0.47 -10.78
N PRO A 557 15.59 -0.46 -9.58
CA PRO A 557 14.15 -0.70 -9.44
C PRO A 557 13.31 0.33 -10.20
N ALA A 558 12.94 0.02 -11.45
CA ALA A 558 12.24 0.93 -12.35
C ALA A 558 10.91 1.43 -11.78
N LEU A 559 10.17 0.57 -11.06
CA LEU A 559 8.90 0.96 -10.42
C LEU A 559 9.09 2.06 -9.39
N ALA A 560 10.09 1.93 -8.51
CA ALA A 560 10.38 2.94 -7.47
C ALA A 560 10.78 4.29 -8.10
N PHE A 561 11.62 4.26 -9.13
CA PHE A 561 12.03 5.44 -9.86
C PHE A 561 10.84 6.12 -10.57
N ALA A 562 10.01 5.35 -11.27
CA ALA A 562 8.84 5.85 -11.98
C ALA A 562 7.76 6.41 -11.03
N LEU A 563 7.58 5.81 -9.85
CA LEU A 563 6.75 6.37 -8.79
C LEU A 563 7.26 7.74 -8.34
N GLY A 564 8.59 7.88 -8.22
CA GLY A 564 9.20 9.17 -7.91
C GLY A 564 8.94 10.24 -8.96
N MET A 565 8.92 9.88 -10.24
CA MET A 565 8.56 10.81 -11.33
C MET A 565 7.09 11.22 -11.29
N PHE A 566 6.22 10.35 -10.79
CA PHE A 566 4.78 10.54 -10.79
C PHE A 566 4.27 11.26 -9.53
N ILE A 567 4.83 10.94 -8.36
CA ILE A 567 4.45 11.54 -7.06
C ILE A 567 5.11 12.92 -6.94
N PRO A 568 4.41 13.94 -6.43
CA PRO A 568 4.99 15.27 -6.21
C PRO A 568 6.27 15.23 -5.36
N MET A 569 7.24 16.09 -5.68
CA MET A 569 8.52 16.18 -4.99
C MET A 569 8.38 16.34 -3.48
N GLU A 570 7.42 17.14 -3.05
CA GLU A 570 7.15 17.41 -1.65
C GLU A 570 6.86 16.16 -0.81
N LEU A 571 6.26 15.13 -1.39
CA LEU A 571 5.98 13.86 -0.70
C LEU A 571 7.15 12.88 -0.77
N ASN A 572 8.04 13.01 -1.75
CA ASN A 572 9.20 12.14 -1.92
C ASN A 572 10.42 12.62 -1.13
N ALA A 573 10.60 13.92 -0.96
CA ALA A 573 11.73 14.51 -0.25
C ALA A 573 11.82 14.05 1.22
N PRO A 574 10.73 14.00 2.02
CA PRO A 574 10.80 13.52 3.40
C PRO A 574 11.16 12.05 3.54
N LEU A 575 10.95 11.22 2.50
CA LEU A 575 11.39 9.82 2.52
C LEU A 575 12.91 9.73 2.64
N VAL A 576 13.65 10.61 1.95
CA VAL A 576 15.11 10.68 2.09
C VAL A 576 15.50 11.11 3.48
N VAL A 577 14.80 12.10 4.06
CA VAL A 577 15.07 12.56 5.43
C VAL A 577 14.91 11.40 6.43
N GLY A 578 13.80 10.64 6.35
CA GLY A 578 13.58 9.45 7.18
C GLY A 578 14.65 8.38 6.96
N GLY A 579 15.02 8.12 5.70
CA GLY A 579 16.09 7.20 5.34
C GLY A 579 17.47 7.63 5.85
N LEU A 580 17.77 8.93 5.84
CA LEU A 580 18.99 9.50 6.44
C LEU A 580 19.02 9.32 7.95
N VAL A 581 17.89 9.50 8.64
CA VAL A 581 17.80 9.21 10.08
C VAL A 581 18.09 7.73 10.35
N ALA A 582 17.50 6.82 9.56
CA ALA A 582 17.76 5.38 9.68
C ALA A 582 19.24 5.05 9.49
N TRP A 583 19.85 5.56 8.42
CA TRP A 583 21.28 5.38 8.14
C TRP A 583 22.17 5.94 9.25
N PHE A 584 21.88 7.15 9.72
CA PHE A 584 22.66 7.80 10.77
C PHE A 584 22.63 7.02 12.08
N VAL A 585 21.46 6.55 12.53
CA VAL A 585 21.33 5.87 13.83
C VAL A 585 21.88 4.45 13.80
N SER A 586 21.77 3.75 12.66
CA SER A 586 22.22 2.38 12.49
C SER A 586 23.71 2.26 12.13
N GLY A 587 24.37 3.33 11.71
CA GLY A 587 25.79 3.33 11.34
C GLY A 587 26.75 3.94 12.36
N ARG A 588 26.26 4.45 13.50
CA ARG A 588 27.07 5.28 14.42
C ARG A 588 27.96 4.46 15.37
N SER A 589 27.69 3.19 15.60
CA SER A 589 28.49 2.33 16.50
C SER A 589 29.31 1.32 15.71
N LYS A 590 30.47 0.94 16.24
CA LYS A 590 31.24 -0.22 15.75
C LYS A 590 30.61 -1.56 16.16
N ASP A 591 29.65 -1.54 17.07
CA ASP A 591 28.93 -2.70 17.58
C ASP A 591 27.66 -2.92 16.76
N GLU A 592 27.66 -3.96 15.95
CA GLU A 592 26.53 -4.33 15.08
C GLU A 592 25.25 -4.64 15.88
N GLY A 593 25.36 -5.27 17.06
CA GLY A 593 24.21 -5.56 17.92
C GLY A 593 23.53 -4.29 18.42
N LEU A 594 24.30 -3.27 18.80
CA LEU A 594 23.76 -1.98 19.21
C LEU A 594 23.14 -1.22 18.02
N ASN A 595 23.75 -1.32 16.84
CA ASN A 595 23.19 -0.71 15.63
C ASN A 595 21.86 -1.34 15.25
N LYS A 596 21.75 -2.69 15.35
CA LYS A 596 20.50 -3.41 15.15
C LYS A 596 19.44 -2.97 16.16
N ALA A 597 19.75 -2.94 17.46
CA ALA A 597 18.81 -2.51 18.48
C ALA A 597 18.30 -1.07 18.26
N ARG A 598 19.18 -0.17 17.78
CA ARG A 598 18.79 1.19 17.37
C ARG A 598 17.85 1.18 16.18
N PHE A 599 18.16 0.40 15.14
CA PHE A 599 17.33 0.28 13.97
C PHE A 599 15.93 -0.24 14.33
N ASP A 600 15.85 -1.31 15.13
CA ASP A 600 14.60 -1.92 15.56
C ASP A 600 13.75 -0.95 16.41
N ARG A 601 14.39 -0.24 17.35
CA ARG A 601 13.71 0.80 18.13
C ARG A 601 13.22 1.95 17.27
N GLY A 602 14.00 2.40 16.30
CA GLY A 602 13.59 3.42 15.33
C GLY A 602 12.43 2.97 14.46
N THR A 603 12.39 1.71 14.06
CA THR A 603 11.26 1.11 13.32
C THR A 603 9.96 1.15 14.12
N LEU A 604 10.02 0.90 15.45
CA LEU A 604 8.86 1.03 16.34
C LEU A 604 8.37 2.48 16.43
N ILE A 605 9.28 3.44 16.55
CA ILE A 605 8.93 4.88 16.59
C ILE A 605 8.33 5.31 15.26
N ALA A 606 8.94 4.91 14.15
CA ALA A 606 8.44 5.18 12.80
C ALA A 606 7.02 4.61 12.58
N SER A 607 6.80 3.35 12.99
CA SER A 607 5.48 2.72 12.94
C SER A 607 4.46 3.45 13.80
N GLY A 608 4.88 3.95 14.97
CA GLY A 608 4.06 4.82 15.82
C GLY A 608 3.68 6.11 15.11
N PHE A 609 4.63 6.83 14.53
CA PHE A 609 4.38 8.07 13.78
C PHE A 609 3.41 7.84 12.62
N ILE A 610 3.60 6.77 11.85
CA ILE A 610 2.72 6.40 10.73
C ILE A 610 1.30 6.14 11.24
N ALA A 611 1.15 5.25 12.21
CA ALA A 611 -0.16 4.89 12.74
C ALA A 611 -0.85 6.07 13.43
N GLY A 612 -0.13 6.82 14.25
CA GLY A 612 -0.64 7.98 14.98
C GLY A 612 -1.05 9.11 14.05
N GLY A 613 -0.18 9.51 13.13
CA GLY A 613 -0.44 10.56 12.15
C GLY A 613 -1.62 10.23 11.25
N ALA A 614 -1.68 8.99 10.74
CA ALA A 614 -2.77 8.53 9.91
C ALA A 614 -4.12 8.50 10.66
N LEU A 615 -4.14 8.00 11.91
CA LEU A 615 -5.35 7.99 12.73
C LEU A 615 -5.85 9.40 13.04
N MET A 616 -4.95 10.30 13.43
CA MET A 616 -5.32 11.69 13.72
C MET A 616 -5.74 12.45 12.46
N GLY A 617 -5.21 12.09 11.29
CA GLY A 617 -5.70 12.60 10.01
C GLY A 617 -7.15 12.18 9.72
N VAL A 618 -7.53 10.96 10.07
CA VAL A 618 -8.93 10.51 9.99
C VAL A 618 -9.80 11.27 11.00
N VAL A 619 -9.31 11.48 12.23
CA VAL A 619 -10.03 12.28 13.24
C VAL A 619 -10.26 13.70 12.72
N SER A 620 -9.24 14.34 12.15
CA SER A 620 -9.36 15.67 11.51
C SER A 620 -10.41 15.67 10.38
N ALA A 621 -10.42 14.63 9.55
CA ALA A 621 -11.40 14.47 8.48
C ALA A 621 -12.83 14.34 9.01
N VAL A 622 -13.03 13.55 10.08
CA VAL A 622 -14.33 13.38 10.72
C VAL A 622 -14.82 14.69 11.36
N LEU A 623 -13.94 15.43 12.05
CA LEU A 623 -14.25 16.75 12.60
C LEU A 623 -14.74 17.70 11.51
N LYS A 624 -14.01 17.78 10.41
CA LYS A 624 -14.37 18.61 9.25
C LYS A 624 -15.70 18.14 8.61
N PHE A 625 -15.91 16.83 8.52
CA PHE A 625 -17.16 16.25 7.99
C PHE A 625 -18.39 16.63 8.82
N VAL A 626 -18.27 16.69 10.15
CA VAL A 626 -19.39 17.12 11.06
C VAL A 626 -19.50 18.63 11.20
N GLY A 627 -18.73 19.40 10.41
CA GLY A 627 -18.83 20.86 10.37
C GLY A 627 -17.94 21.59 11.39
N VAL A 628 -17.01 20.89 12.03
CA VAL A 628 -16.02 21.50 12.94
C VAL A 628 -14.80 21.87 12.11
N ASP A 629 -14.63 23.16 11.82
CA ASP A 629 -13.47 23.70 11.11
C ASP A 629 -12.75 24.72 11.99
N TRP A 630 -11.62 24.30 12.56
CA TRP A 630 -10.73 25.13 13.37
C TRP A 630 -9.48 25.58 12.60
N PHE A 631 -9.45 25.37 11.30
CA PHE A 631 -8.26 25.61 10.49
C PHE A 631 -8.02 27.11 10.29
N LEU A 632 -6.83 27.58 10.66
CA LEU A 632 -6.41 28.97 10.55
C LEU A 632 -5.87 29.28 9.14
N SER A 633 -6.73 29.30 8.13
CA SER A 633 -6.36 29.42 6.72
C SER A 633 -5.49 30.66 6.44
N GLY A 634 -5.83 31.83 6.99
CA GLY A 634 -5.07 33.06 6.81
C GLY A 634 -3.66 33.03 7.41
N TRP A 635 -3.45 32.31 8.50
CA TRP A 635 -2.12 32.06 9.06
C TRP A 635 -1.38 30.98 8.30
N ALA A 636 -2.02 29.84 8.03
CA ALA A 636 -1.42 28.70 7.38
C ALA A 636 -0.87 29.03 5.96
N SER A 637 -1.42 30.02 5.27
CA SER A 637 -0.92 30.51 3.97
C SER A 637 0.24 31.52 4.07
N SER A 638 0.71 31.83 5.28
CA SER A 638 1.78 32.80 5.48
C SER A 638 3.17 32.16 5.43
N ASN A 639 4.18 32.91 4.95
CA ASN A 639 5.58 32.50 5.01
C ASN A 639 6.04 32.18 6.44
N ALA A 640 5.47 32.85 7.46
CA ALA A 640 5.79 32.60 8.86
C ALA A 640 5.34 31.19 9.30
N ALA A 641 4.20 30.72 8.83
CA ALA A 641 3.72 29.37 9.08
C ALA A 641 4.60 28.30 8.42
N GLU A 642 5.13 28.57 7.20
CA GLU A 642 6.07 27.66 6.53
C GLU A 642 7.40 27.57 7.30
N TRP A 643 7.99 28.70 7.73
CA TRP A 643 9.19 28.68 8.57
C TRP A 643 8.97 27.96 9.90
N THR A 644 7.79 28.15 10.51
CA THR A 644 7.42 27.41 11.73
C THR A 644 7.32 25.91 11.46
N GLY A 645 6.73 25.50 10.31
CA GLY A 645 6.66 24.11 9.86
C GLY A 645 8.04 23.47 9.73
N LEU A 646 8.98 24.16 9.09
CA LEU A 646 10.36 23.69 8.96
C LEU A 646 11.05 23.55 10.33
N ALA A 647 10.89 24.52 11.22
CA ALA A 647 11.45 24.47 12.57
C ALA A 647 10.88 23.29 13.39
N MET A 648 9.56 23.10 13.37
CA MET A 648 8.91 21.99 14.06
C MET A 648 9.29 20.62 13.48
N TYR A 649 9.50 20.54 12.16
CA TYR A 649 10.01 19.32 11.52
C TYR A 649 11.44 18.98 11.97
N LEU A 650 12.31 19.95 12.09
CA LEU A 650 13.66 19.75 12.64
C LEU A 650 13.63 19.27 14.11
N VAL A 651 12.71 19.82 14.91
CA VAL A 651 12.47 19.33 16.29
C VAL A 651 12.01 17.88 16.29
N LEU A 652 11.10 17.51 15.38
CA LEU A 652 10.61 16.13 15.23
C LEU A 652 11.73 15.17 14.83
N ILE A 653 12.58 15.55 13.86
CA ILE A 653 13.75 14.76 13.45
C ILE A 653 14.72 14.60 14.62
N GLY A 654 14.99 15.67 15.36
CA GLY A 654 15.82 15.64 16.56
C GLY A 654 15.28 14.70 17.63
N TYR A 655 13.98 14.76 17.92
CA TYR A 655 13.31 13.84 18.84
C TYR A 655 13.45 12.39 18.38
N PHE A 656 13.19 12.12 17.10
CA PHE A 656 13.27 10.79 16.52
C PHE A 656 14.68 10.21 16.66
N ALA A 657 15.69 10.91 16.18
CA ALA A 657 17.09 10.48 16.26
C ALA A 657 17.56 10.30 17.72
N TRP A 658 17.26 11.26 18.59
CA TRP A 658 17.64 11.21 20.01
C TRP A 658 17.01 10.01 20.73
N HIS A 659 15.71 9.76 20.52
CA HIS A 659 15.01 8.67 21.16
C HIS A 659 15.48 7.31 20.66
N THR A 660 15.78 7.20 19.38
CA THR A 660 16.33 6.00 18.73
C THR A 660 17.73 5.66 19.23
N LEU A 661 18.60 6.67 19.38
CA LEU A 661 19.97 6.49 19.88
C LEU A 661 20.05 5.99 21.33
N ARG A 662 18.98 6.08 22.11
CA ARG A 662 18.88 5.56 23.48
C ARG A 662 18.66 4.05 23.57
N ALA A 663 18.56 3.34 22.44
CA ALA A 663 18.43 1.88 22.45
C ALA A 663 19.60 1.21 23.19
N LYS A 664 19.27 0.13 23.92
CA LYS A 664 20.23 -0.74 24.61
C LYS A 664 20.25 -2.11 23.94
N LYS A 665 21.37 -2.84 24.07
CA LYS A 665 21.54 -4.17 23.46
C LYS A 665 20.49 -5.22 23.86
N GLU A 666 19.76 -5.03 24.95
CA GLU A 666 18.78 -5.97 25.49
C GLU A 666 17.32 -5.60 25.14
N GLU A 667 17.11 -4.54 24.37
CA GLU A 667 15.80 -4.10 23.86
C GLU A 667 15.50 -4.68 22.47
#